data_291a94dbf259fc944ccc8f751386c5cf
#
_entry.id   291a94dbf259fc944ccc8f751386c5cf
#
_cell.length_a   1.000
_cell.length_b   1.000
_cell.length_c   1.000
_cell.angle_alpha   90.00
_cell.angle_beta   90.00
_cell.angle_gamma   90.00
#
_symmetry.space_group_name_H-M   'P 1'
#
loop_
_entity.id
_entity.type
_entity.pdbx_description
1 polymer ?
#
loop_
_entity_poly.entity_id
_entity_poly.type
_entity_poly.pdbx_seq_one_letter_code
_entity_poly.pdbx_strand_id
1 'polypeptide(L)'
;MTTPGTDVRNDSSAHESPVSAPADNGENGMDSVDASFVETALTLSGKSQEEARTTGAIDRADEQVESLFDRKYQTVGSPVHRAVWGHSFPVELFVSRDVPDDAEVDRVMTDSVNVVADRRRAGTLLGEDRRITPETLDALSKAGYWGLLVDRTYGGSGSSFSQFARFLTRMATHDATVAGLASVHGCIGAVDPLIGFGNDEQKQRYLPRLARGERISAFALTEPGAGSDLTAMKTTAVADGDDYVVNGEKLFITNAVPGRTIGLVCRIDDRPAVLIADLPDEEDEHFQVVPYGLYALKHSFNNGLKFINFRVPRSNLLNPSRGDGLTIAYHGLNRGRVALCATAAGSMRVMLAGMLPWAAYRTTYGQAIERRELVQRRVGRLAALIVGCDALVDWCSWQLDEGYRGEMECIIAKIFGSESQKEAAIELCMKTHGGRAFLHGHLFGDNVHEYLAPCIYEGEGEMLGMAFLKSLVKDHGRRFFEPIGRRASELGLKRPSPLNPVHAWGLRREITPYGIWKLKQLLAGWRRPRLELKCRRLASLAKFAVDGLQRSRLEIDSLMIRHQLKLPDRQVSMAELSQRIQDQVVMLITALWADSHGDPLVRDAAVVLGNDFRRRLTGRRVTGHEVRTATKLGAAIAENGFVLLEGSVPDDILMRYDDDGSGSPQVS
;
A
#
# COMPACT_ATOMS: atom_id res chain seq x y z
N MET A 1 -41.24 33.07 -43.60
CA MET A 1 -42.38 32.22 -43.21
C MET A 1 -41.93 31.41 -41.99
N THR A 2 -42.33 31.90 -40.88
CA THR A 2 -42.87 31.22 -39.67
C THR A 2 -42.05 30.12 -39.00
N THR A 3 -41.45 30.49 -37.86
CA THR A 3 -41.18 29.66 -36.68
C THR A 3 -42.46 29.07 -36.07
N PRO A 4 -42.39 28.04 -35.22
CA PRO A 4 -42.28 28.21 -33.78
C PRO A 4 -41.30 27.18 -33.15
N GLY A 5 -40.51 27.41 -32.10
CA GLY A 5 -40.83 27.90 -30.77
C GLY A 5 -41.29 26.79 -29.83
N THR A 6 -40.38 26.14 -29.07
CA THR A 6 -40.78 25.41 -27.85
C THR A 6 -39.83 25.71 -26.70
N ASP A 7 -40.43 26.26 -25.67
CA ASP A 7 -39.93 26.52 -24.33
C ASP A 7 -39.31 25.29 -23.67
N VAL A 8 -38.15 25.47 -23.02
CA VAL A 8 -37.67 24.58 -21.99
C VAL A 8 -37.72 25.35 -20.66
N ARG A 9 -38.58 24.90 -19.80
CA ARG A 9 -38.76 25.40 -18.43
C ARG A 9 -37.59 24.97 -17.56
N ASN A 10 -36.99 25.94 -16.90
CA ASN A 10 -36.18 25.76 -15.70
C ASN A 10 -37.06 25.18 -14.58
N ASP A 11 -36.63 24.04 -14.02
CA ASP A 11 -37.17 23.55 -12.76
C ASP A 11 -36.03 23.55 -11.73
N SER A 12 -36.11 24.53 -10.85
CA SER A 12 -35.29 24.67 -9.65
C SER A 12 -35.89 23.79 -8.55
N SER A 13 -35.28 22.67 -8.22
CA SER A 13 -35.64 21.90 -7.03
C SER A 13 -34.75 22.27 -5.86
N ALA A 14 -35.41 22.76 -4.84
CA ALA A 14 -34.87 23.19 -3.56
C ALA A 14 -34.21 22.05 -2.76
N HIS A 15 -33.10 22.39 -2.11
CA HIS A 15 -32.51 21.59 -1.05
C HIS A 15 -33.42 21.56 0.17
N GLU A 16 -33.98 20.42 0.51
CA GLU A 16 -34.56 20.16 1.82
C GLU A 16 -33.48 19.78 2.82
N SER A 17 -33.41 20.53 3.92
CA SER A 17 -32.58 20.24 5.09
C SER A 17 -33.15 19.04 5.87
N PRO A 18 -32.33 18.17 6.46
CA PRO A 18 -32.85 17.06 7.25
C PRO A 18 -33.39 17.54 8.59
N VAL A 19 -34.58 17.06 8.88
CA VAL A 19 -35.37 17.24 10.11
C VAL A 19 -34.59 16.75 11.33
N SER A 20 -34.53 17.58 12.37
CA SER A 20 -34.00 17.26 13.69
C SER A 20 -34.82 16.16 14.37
N ALA A 21 -34.14 15.09 14.81
CA ALA A 21 -34.70 14.08 15.69
C ALA A 21 -34.69 14.57 17.15
N PRO A 22 -35.64 14.13 18.01
CA PRO A 22 -35.80 14.62 19.37
C PRO A 22 -34.71 14.10 20.30
N ALA A 23 -34.28 14.94 21.24
CA ALA A 23 -33.38 14.60 22.35
C ALA A 23 -34.03 13.56 23.27
N ASP A 24 -33.39 12.42 23.41
CA ASP A 24 -33.71 11.44 24.45
C ASP A 24 -32.71 11.60 25.61
N ASN A 25 -33.22 12.00 26.76
CA ASN A 25 -32.52 12.06 28.03
C ASN A 25 -32.56 10.66 28.67
N GLY A 26 -31.42 9.97 28.68
CA GLY A 26 -31.28 8.68 29.33
C GLY A 26 -29.85 8.44 29.78
N GLU A 27 -29.48 8.94 30.95
CA GLU A 27 -28.32 8.43 31.70
C GLU A 27 -28.52 6.96 32.05
N ASN A 28 -27.53 6.14 31.73
CA ASN A 28 -27.29 4.72 31.98
C ASN A 28 -27.36 3.81 30.77
N GLY A 29 -26.23 3.68 30.06
CA GLY A 29 -26.06 2.76 28.94
C GLY A 29 -24.71 2.83 28.25
N MET A 30 -23.68 3.21 28.95
CA MET A 30 -22.32 3.39 28.40
C MET A 30 -21.48 2.12 28.51
N ASP A 31 -22.02 0.93 28.10
CA ASP A 31 -21.24 -0.32 28.12
C ASP A 31 -21.68 -1.37 27.08
N SER A 32 -22.12 -0.94 25.91
CA SER A 32 -22.16 -1.84 24.73
C SER A 32 -21.60 -1.15 23.48
N VAL A 33 -20.38 -0.65 23.59
CA VAL A 33 -19.56 -0.40 22.39
C VAL A 33 -19.32 -1.78 21.78
N ASP A 34 -19.85 -2.02 20.58
CA ASP A 34 -19.75 -3.30 19.90
C ASP A 34 -18.29 -3.77 19.86
N ALA A 35 -18.03 -4.93 20.50
CA ALA A 35 -16.70 -5.53 20.51
C ALA A 35 -16.26 -5.84 19.07
N SER A 36 -14.99 -5.58 18.74
CA SER A 36 -14.48 -5.92 17.41
C SER A 36 -14.57 -7.43 17.15
N PHE A 37 -14.49 -7.83 15.87
CA PHE A 37 -14.53 -9.25 15.49
C PHE A 37 -13.45 -10.07 16.20
N VAL A 38 -12.22 -9.55 16.26
CA VAL A 38 -11.08 -10.20 16.96
C VAL A 38 -11.32 -10.26 18.45
N GLU A 39 -11.79 -9.17 19.08
CA GLU A 39 -12.12 -9.10 20.49
C GLU A 39 -13.18 -10.13 20.89
N THR A 40 -14.25 -10.24 20.11
CA THR A 40 -15.29 -11.26 20.31
C THR A 40 -14.72 -12.67 20.20
N ALA A 41 -13.91 -12.96 19.18
CA ALA A 41 -13.29 -14.27 18.99
C ALA A 41 -12.36 -14.64 20.16
N LEU A 42 -11.55 -13.70 20.65
CA LEU A 42 -10.65 -13.92 21.79
C LEU A 42 -11.42 -14.16 23.08
N THR A 43 -12.47 -13.39 23.36
CA THR A 43 -13.34 -13.59 24.54
C THR A 43 -14.01 -14.98 24.48
N LEU A 44 -14.56 -15.38 23.36
CA LEU A 44 -15.15 -16.72 23.16
C LEU A 44 -14.11 -17.85 23.27
N SER A 45 -12.81 -17.55 23.02
CA SER A 45 -11.70 -18.51 23.20
C SER A 45 -11.28 -18.68 24.67
N GLY A 46 -11.84 -17.86 25.59
CA GLY A 46 -11.56 -17.93 27.02
C GLY A 46 -10.49 -16.97 27.51
N LYS A 47 -10.08 -15.99 26.69
CA LYS A 47 -9.19 -14.90 27.13
C LYS A 47 -9.97 -13.90 28.00
N SER A 48 -9.25 -13.21 28.92
CA SER A 48 -9.86 -12.17 29.73
C SER A 48 -10.39 -11.02 28.85
N GLN A 49 -11.38 -10.28 29.34
CA GLN A 49 -11.91 -9.11 28.63
C GLN A 49 -10.82 -8.06 28.38
N GLU A 50 -9.94 -7.85 29.33
CA GLU A 50 -8.83 -6.89 29.22
C GLU A 50 -7.83 -7.32 28.12
N GLU A 51 -7.41 -8.60 28.12
CA GLU A 51 -6.53 -9.15 27.10
C GLU A 51 -7.17 -9.12 25.70
N ALA A 52 -8.46 -9.48 25.60
CA ALA A 52 -9.20 -9.43 24.35
C ALA A 52 -9.34 -7.99 23.84
N ARG A 53 -9.61 -7.02 24.73
CA ARG A 53 -9.74 -5.61 24.41
C ARG A 53 -8.43 -4.98 23.95
N THR A 54 -7.31 -5.29 24.61
CA THR A 54 -5.97 -4.82 24.23
C THR A 54 -5.56 -5.40 22.88
N THR A 55 -5.64 -6.71 22.71
CA THR A 55 -5.29 -7.39 21.46
C THR A 55 -6.21 -6.99 20.30
N GLY A 56 -7.48 -6.71 20.56
CA GLY A 56 -8.48 -6.29 19.57
C GLY A 56 -8.48 -4.79 19.26
N ALA A 57 -7.66 -3.97 19.92
CA ALA A 57 -7.71 -2.52 19.75
C ALA A 57 -7.41 -2.07 18.30
N ILE A 58 -6.41 -2.68 17.64
CA ILE A 58 -6.08 -2.41 16.24
C ILE A 58 -7.24 -2.80 15.32
N ASP A 59 -7.88 -3.95 15.57
CA ASP A 59 -9.04 -4.40 14.79
C ASP A 59 -10.24 -3.48 14.96
N ARG A 60 -10.43 -2.94 16.16
CA ARG A 60 -11.47 -1.93 16.44
C ARG A 60 -11.21 -0.64 15.67
N ALA A 61 -9.98 -0.13 15.68
CA ALA A 61 -9.61 1.06 14.90
C ALA A 61 -9.85 0.84 13.40
N ASP A 62 -9.50 -0.34 12.89
CA ASP A 62 -9.74 -0.75 11.52
C ASP A 62 -11.23 -0.78 11.15
N GLU A 63 -12.10 -1.30 12.04
CA GLU A 63 -13.55 -1.29 11.88
C GLU A 63 -14.14 0.12 11.93
N GLN A 64 -13.57 0.99 12.74
CA GLN A 64 -13.96 2.41 12.81
C GLN A 64 -13.62 3.13 11.51
N VAL A 65 -12.43 2.92 10.94
CA VAL A 65 -12.09 3.41 9.59
C VAL A 65 -13.11 2.93 8.56
N GLU A 66 -13.44 1.63 8.59
CA GLU A 66 -14.41 1.08 7.65
C GLU A 66 -15.78 1.78 7.74
N SER A 67 -16.19 2.17 8.95
CA SER A 67 -17.47 2.84 9.18
C SER A 67 -17.54 4.28 8.60
N LEU A 68 -16.41 4.86 8.20
CA LEU A 68 -16.37 6.16 7.52
C LEU A 68 -16.78 6.09 6.05
N PHE A 69 -16.76 4.89 5.47
CA PHE A 69 -17.10 4.66 4.08
C PHE A 69 -18.53 4.14 3.93
N ASP A 70 -19.21 4.53 2.85
CA ASP A 70 -20.49 3.92 2.48
C ASP A 70 -20.30 2.42 2.25
N ARG A 71 -21.35 1.63 2.56
CA ARG A 71 -21.30 0.16 2.48
C ARG A 71 -20.78 -0.37 1.14
N LYS A 72 -21.06 0.31 0.03
CA LYS A 72 -20.56 -0.03 -1.30
C LYS A 72 -19.03 -0.01 -1.38
N TYR A 73 -18.41 0.89 -0.64
CA TYR A 73 -16.97 1.18 -0.68
C TYR A 73 -16.19 0.53 0.48
N GLN A 74 -16.91 -0.10 1.41
CA GLN A 74 -16.33 -0.91 2.50
C GLN A 74 -15.70 -2.21 1.99
N THR A 75 -15.00 -2.91 2.88
CA THR A 75 -14.36 -4.21 2.62
C THR A 75 -15.28 -5.22 1.95
N VAL A 76 -16.54 -5.32 2.41
CA VAL A 76 -17.56 -6.23 1.81
C VAL A 76 -17.95 -5.87 0.37
N GLY A 77 -17.79 -4.61 -0.02
CA GLY A 77 -18.01 -4.11 -1.38
C GLY A 77 -16.79 -4.19 -2.27
N SER A 78 -15.60 -4.45 -1.72
CA SER A 78 -14.34 -4.43 -2.44
C SER A 78 -14.23 -5.51 -3.52
N PRO A 79 -13.41 -5.30 -4.56
CA PRO A 79 -13.21 -6.27 -5.63
C PRO A 79 -12.83 -7.65 -5.12
N VAL A 80 -11.83 -7.72 -4.24
CA VAL A 80 -11.30 -9.00 -3.73
C VAL A 80 -12.33 -9.74 -2.90
N HIS A 81 -13.02 -9.05 -1.98
CA HIS A 81 -14.06 -9.66 -1.17
C HIS A 81 -15.20 -10.20 -2.03
N ARG A 82 -15.65 -9.42 -3.00
CA ARG A 82 -16.71 -9.84 -3.94
C ARG A 82 -16.29 -10.99 -4.85
N ALA A 83 -15.00 -11.02 -5.27
CA ALA A 83 -14.46 -12.13 -6.06
C ALA A 83 -14.45 -13.45 -5.30
N VAL A 84 -14.14 -13.41 -3.99
CA VAL A 84 -14.09 -14.59 -3.12
C VAL A 84 -15.51 -15.02 -2.70
N TRP A 85 -16.32 -14.10 -2.18
CA TRP A 85 -17.60 -14.44 -1.53
C TRP A 85 -18.84 -14.25 -2.40
N GLY A 86 -18.73 -13.49 -3.49
CA GLY A 86 -19.84 -13.17 -4.37
C GLY A 86 -20.38 -14.37 -5.15
N HIS A 87 -21.68 -14.33 -5.49
CA HIS A 87 -22.29 -15.32 -6.37
C HIS A 87 -21.87 -15.18 -7.84
N SER A 88 -21.62 -13.94 -8.29
CA SER A 88 -21.06 -13.60 -9.59
C SER A 88 -19.71 -12.94 -9.41
N PHE A 89 -18.78 -13.24 -10.30
CA PHE A 89 -17.45 -12.62 -10.28
C PHE A 89 -17.55 -11.20 -10.84
N PRO A 90 -17.08 -10.16 -10.12
CA PRO A 90 -17.22 -8.75 -10.51
C PRO A 90 -16.08 -8.32 -11.45
N VAL A 91 -16.10 -8.78 -12.71
CA VAL A 91 -15.02 -8.50 -13.69
C VAL A 91 -14.77 -7.00 -13.83
N GLU A 92 -15.83 -6.21 -13.81
CA GLU A 92 -15.81 -4.76 -13.95
C GLU A 92 -15.00 -4.02 -12.89
N LEU A 93 -14.79 -4.65 -11.73
CA LEU A 93 -13.97 -4.10 -10.64
C LEU A 93 -12.49 -4.48 -10.73
N PHE A 94 -12.11 -5.30 -11.70
CA PHE A 94 -10.73 -5.72 -11.93
C PHE A 94 -10.09 -5.05 -13.16
N VAL A 95 -10.80 -4.13 -13.78
CA VAL A 95 -10.31 -3.35 -14.92
C VAL A 95 -10.20 -1.89 -14.50
N SER A 96 -8.99 -1.34 -14.53
CA SER A 96 -8.76 0.09 -14.33
C SER A 96 -9.32 0.90 -15.51
N ARG A 97 -9.67 2.15 -15.25
CA ARG A 97 -10.13 3.10 -16.27
C ARG A 97 -9.04 4.11 -16.57
N ASP A 98 -9.12 4.71 -17.73
CA ASP A 98 -8.25 5.82 -18.09
C ASP A 98 -8.51 7.01 -17.15
N VAL A 99 -7.43 7.65 -16.76
CA VAL A 99 -7.45 8.86 -15.94
C VAL A 99 -7.43 10.05 -16.89
N PRO A 100 -8.34 11.01 -16.74
CA PRO A 100 -8.32 12.21 -17.57
C PRO A 100 -7.01 13.00 -17.43
N ASP A 101 -6.52 13.53 -18.55
CA ASP A 101 -5.37 14.42 -18.55
C ASP A 101 -5.74 15.76 -17.87
N ASP A 102 -4.80 16.32 -17.13
CA ASP A 102 -4.90 17.64 -16.52
C ASP A 102 -3.61 18.42 -16.79
N ALA A 103 -3.68 19.39 -17.68
CA ALA A 103 -2.51 20.13 -18.17
C ALA A 103 -1.73 20.85 -17.04
N GLU A 104 -2.39 21.30 -15.98
CA GLU A 104 -1.72 21.92 -14.84
C GLU A 104 -0.98 20.89 -14.01
N VAL A 105 -1.61 19.77 -13.71
CA VAL A 105 -0.99 18.63 -13.01
C VAL A 105 0.19 18.09 -13.80
N ASP A 106 0.05 17.89 -15.11
CA ASP A 106 1.09 17.39 -15.99
C ASP A 106 2.30 18.33 -16.05
N ARG A 107 2.05 19.65 -16.06
CA ARG A 107 3.10 20.67 -16.00
C ARG A 107 3.88 20.57 -14.68
N VAL A 108 3.19 20.55 -13.53
CA VAL A 108 3.82 20.44 -12.21
C VAL A 108 4.64 19.16 -12.11
N MET A 109 4.10 18.05 -12.59
CA MET A 109 4.81 16.75 -12.59
C MET A 109 6.06 16.78 -13.47
N THR A 110 5.96 17.37 -14.66
CA THR A 110 7.08 17.47 -15.60
C THR A 110 8.17 18.40 -15.07
N ASP A 111 7.79 19.59 -14.57
CA ASP A 111 8.73 20.54 -13.98
C ASP A 111 9.46 19.93 -12.78
N SER A 112 8.75 19.18 -11.94
CA SER A 112 9.35 18.49 -10.78
C SER A 112 10.35 17.41 -11.19
N VAL A 113 10.05 16.62 -12.21
CA VAL A 113 11.00 15.63 -12.76
C VAL A 113 12.24 16.33 -13.33
N ASN A 114 12.05 17.42 -14.06
CA ASN A 114 13.17 18.19 -14.63
C ASN A 114 14.08 18.73 -13.54
N VAL A 115 13.55 19.27 -12.44
CA VAL A 115 14.35 19.71 -11.28
C VAL A 115 15.27 18.59 -10.80
N VAL A 116 14.73 17.39 -10.58
CA VAL A 116 15.51 16.25 -10.07
C VAL A 116 16.53 15.78 -11.09
N ALA A 117 16.14 15.65 -12.37
CA ALA A 117 17.03 15.23 -13.44
C ALA A 117 18.21 16.20 -13.63
N ASP A 118 17.94 17.52 -13.59
CA ASP A 118 18.97 18.55 -13.74
C ASP A 118 19.93 18.56 -12.54
N ARG A 119 19.40 18.47 -11.32
CA ARG A 119 20.20 18.40 -10.09
C ARG A 119 21.06 17.14 -10.06
N ARG A 120 20.51 15.98 -10.46
CA ARG A 120 21.26 14.73 -10.56
C ARG A 120 22.41 14.85 -11.58
N ARG A 121 22.12 15.40 -12.77
CA ARG A 121 23.12 15.62 -13.83
C ARG A 121 24.23 16.57 -13.40
N ALA A 122 23.88 17.60 -12.63
CA ALA A 122 24.84 18.57 -12.08
C ALA A 122 25.60 18.05 -10.83
N GLY A 123 25.23 16.87 -10.29
CA GLY A 123 25.82 16.35 -9.05
C GLY A 123 25.44 17.15 -7.79
N THR A 124 24.33 17.92 -7.84
CA THR A 124 23.89 18.82 -6.75
C THR A 124 22.59 18.37 -6.09
N LEU A 125 22.11 17.16 -6.40
CA LEU A 125 20.92 16.58 -5.78
C LEU A 125 21.16 16.28 -4.30
N LEU A 126 22.31 15.72 -3.97
CA LEU A 126 22.72 15.34 -2.62
C LEU A 126 23.82 16.28 -2.12
N GLY A 127 23.77 16.62 -0.83
CA GLY A 127 24.81 17.35 -0.13
C GLY A 127 26.00 16.45 0.27
N GLU A 128 26.99 17.04 0.95
CA GLU A 128 28.15 16.32 1.49
C GLU A 128 27.72 15.25 2.51
N ASP A 129 26.62 15.48 3.22
CA ASP A 129 26.00 14.52 4.16
C ASP A 129 25.22 13.40 3.43
N ARG A 130 25.24 13.40 2.08
CA ARG A 130 24.52 12.46 1.21
C ARG A 130 23.00 12.52 1.33
N ARG A 131 22.43 13.61 1.84
CA ARG A 131 20.98 13.86 1.91
C ARG A 131 20.54 14.81 0.80
N ILE A 132 19.23 14.77 0.47
CA ILE A 132 18.64 15.72 -0.49
C ILE A 132 18.89 17.14 0.01
N THR A 133 19.46 18.00 -0.85
CA THR A 133 19.85 19.37 -0.47
C THR A 133 18.63 20.26 -0.23
N PRO A 134 18.72 21.26 0.69
CA PRO A 134 17.66 22.27 0.87
C PRO A 134 17.31 23.00 -0.42
N GLU A 135 18.30 23.29 -1.27
CA GLU A 135 18.10 23.95 -2.57
C GLU A 135 17.31 23.08 -3.54
N THR A 136 17.42 21.76 -3.44
CA THR A 136 16.59 20.82 -4.20
C THR A 136 15.16 20.83 -3.70
N LEU A 137 14.95 20.80 -2.38
CA LEU A 137 13.61 20.87 -1.77
C LEU A 137 12.92 22.21 -2.13
N ASP A 138 13.65 23.32 -2.12
CA ASP A 138 13.17 24.63 -2.54
C ASP A 138 12.79 24.69 -4.03
N ALA A 139 13.60 24.10 -4.91
CA ALA A 139 13.31 24.04 -6.33
C ALA A 139 12.05 23.20 -6.60
N LEU A 140 11.88 22.10 -5.89
CA LEU A 140 10.65 21.29 -5.92
C LEU A 140 9.43 22.04 -5.40
N SER A 141 9.59 22.85 -4.34
CA SER A 141 8.52 23.75 -3.84
C SER A 141 8.05 24.72 -4.93
N LYS A 142 9.00 25.36 -5.63
CA LYS A 142 8.71 26.28 -6.74
C LYS A 142 8.05 25.60 -7.94
N ALA A 143 8.33 24.33 -8.18
CA ALA A 143 7.67 23.53 -9.21
C ALA A 143 6.23 23.10 -8.82
N GLY A 144 5.83 23.25 -7.55
CA GLY A 144 4.50 22.84 -7.06
C GLY A 144 4.42 21.37 -6.56
N TYR A 145 5.55 20.71 -6.42
CA TYR A 145 5.68 19.28 -6.11
C TYR A 145 4.91 18.85 -4.85
N TRP A 146 4.99 19.65 -3.79
CA TRP A 146 4.37 19.32 -2.50
C TRP A 146 2.86 19.50 -2.49
N GLY A 147 2.32 20.30 -3.44
CA GLY A 147 0.89 20.58 -3.56
C GLY A 147 0.11 19.60 -4.45
N LEU A 148 0.75 18.56 -5.00
CA LEU A 148 0.11 17.67 -5.98
C LEU A 148 -1.22 17.09 -5.49
N LEU A 149 -1.28 16.54 -4.27
CA LEU A 149 -2.49 15.96 -3.67
C LEU A 149 -3.36 16.96 -2.89
N VAL A 150 -2.94 18.22 -2.77
CA VAL A 150 -3.72 19.27 -2.10
C VAL A 150 -4.68 19.90 -3.09
N ASP A 151 -5.94 20.11 -2.67
CA ASP A 151 -6.96 20.74 -3.50
C ASP A 151 -6.55 22.16 -3.93
N ARG A 152 -7.02 22.57 -5.12
CA ARG A 152 -6.74 23.88 -5.70
C ARG A 152 -7.23 25.03 -4.84
N THR A 153 -8.29 24.86 -4.06
CA THR A 153 -8.79 25.86 -3.11
C THR A 153 -7.79 26.22 -2.03
N TYR A 154 -6.83 25.33 -1.76
CA TYR A 154 -5.73 25.54 -0.81
C TYR A 154 -4.38 25.76 -1.50
N GLY A 155 -4.39 26.03 -2.83
CA GLY A 155 -3.18 26.35 -3.60
C GLY A 155 -2.38 25.14 -4.06
N GLY A 156 -2.94 23.94 -4.02
CA GLY A 156 -2.38 22.74 -4.63
C GLY A 156 -2.80 22.55 -6.09
N SER A 157 -2.40 21.43 -6.70
CA SER A 157 -2.79 21.07 -8.08
C SER A 157 -4.06 20.23 -8.13
N GLY A 158 -4.43 19.56 -7.03
CA GLY A 158 -5.62 18.72 -6.96
C GLY A 158 -5.54 17.49 -7.87
N SER A 159 -4.35 16.88 -8.01
CA SER A 159 -4.19 15.67 -8.81
C SER A 159 -5.03 14.53 -8.24
N SER A 160 -5.55 13.67 -9.12
CA SER A 160 -6.10 12.38 -8.70
C SER A 160 -4.99 11.51 -8.12
N PHE A 161 -5.36 10.54 -7.29
CA PHE A 161 -4.37 9.62 -6.74
C PHE A 161 -3.77 8.71 -7.82
N SER A 162 -4.51 8.39 -8.86
CA SER A 162 -4.02 7.64 -10.03
C SER A 162 -2.94 8.40 -10.80
N GLN A 163 -3.13 9.71 -11.04
CA GLN A 163 -2.09 10.55 -11.64
C GLN A 163 -0.84 10.58 -10.76
N PHE A 164 -1.02 10.82 -9.46
CA PHE A 164 0.07 10.89 -8.50
C PHE A 164 0.85 9.58 -8.39
N ALA A 165 0.19 8.42 -8.32
CA ALA A 165 0.85 7.13 -8.21
C ALA A 165 1.69 6.79 -9.47
N ARG A 166 1.16 7.05 -10.67
CA ARG A 166 1.92 6.92 -11.93
C ARG A 166 3.12 7.87 -11.97
N PHE A 167 2.91 9.10 -11.50
CA PHE A 167 3.99 10.07 -11.38
C PHE A 167 5.09 9.63 -10.42
N LEU A 168 4.75 9.03 -9.27
CA LEU A 168 5.75 8.49 -8.35
C LEU A 168 6.60 7.39 -9.00
N THR A 169 6.01 6.54 -9.84
CA THR A 169 6.78 5.57 -10.63
C THR A 169 7.79 6.27 -11.54
N ARG A 170 7.39 7.33 -12.24
CA ARG A 170 8.27 8.14 -13.10
C ARG A 170 9.33 8.87 -12.27
N MET A 171 8.96 9.53 -11.17
CA MET A 171 9.92 10.22 -10.29
C MET A 171 10.96 9.24 -9.73
N ALA A 172 10.56 8.04 -9.33
CA ALA A 172 11.46 7.02 -8.80
C ALA A 172 12.48 6.49 -9.83
N THR A 173 12.27 6.68 -11.14
CA THR A 173 13.30 6.41 -12.14
C THR A 173 14.42 7.45 -12.14
N HIS A 174 14.17 8.64 -11.60
CA HIS A 174 15.16 9.70 -11.43
C HIS A 174 15.75 9.69 -10.02
N ASP A 175 14.89 9.63 -8.99
CA ASP A 175 15.31 9.46 -7.59
C ASP A 175 14.19 8.87 -6.73
N ALA A 176 14.43 7.68 -6.17
CA ALA A 176 13.45 6.96 -5.35
C ALA A 176 13.23 7.65 -3.98
N THR A 177 14.24 8.36 -3.45
CA THR A 177 14.10 9.09 -2.19
C THR A 177 13.16 10.28 -2.36
N VAL A 178 13.33 11.07 -3.44
CA VAL A 178 12.42 12.20 -3.73
C VAL A 178 11.00 11.71 -3.91
N ALA A 179 10.78 10.61 -4.65
CA ALA A 179 9.46 9.99 -4.77
C ALA A 179 8.88 9.59 -3.40
N GLY A 180 9.70 8.98 -2.54
CA GLY A 180 9.33 8.61 -1.17
C GLY A 180 8.96 9.81 -0.30
N LEU A 181 9.68 10.93 -0.42
CA LEU A 181 9.38 12.16 0.32
C LEU A 181 8.00 12.73 -0.03
N ALA A 182 7.60 12.70 -1.32
CA ALA A 182 6.25 13.11 -1.71
C ALA A 182 5.17 12.16 -1.20
N SER A 183 5.44 10.85 -1.23
CA SER A 183 4.54 9.86 -0.64
C SER A 183 4.31 10.11 0.85
N VAL A 184 5.39 10.31 1.61
CA VAL A 184 5.28 10.65 3.04
C VAL A 184 4.52 11.95 3.25
N HIS A 185 4.86 13.00 2.50
CA HIS A 185 4.21 14.30 2.63
C HIS A 185 2.71 14.27 2.33
N GLY A 186 2.33 13.71 1.19
CA GLY A 186 0.97 13.77 0.68
C GLY A 186 0.03 12.65 1.14
N CYS A 187 0.57 11.44 1.37
CA CYS A 187 -0.26 10.25 1.66
C CYS A 187 -0.35 9.90 3.15
N ILE A 188 0.73 10.13 3.91
CA ILE A 188 0.84 9.64 5.30
C ILE A 188 1.02 10.81 6.26
N GLY A 189 1.74 11.86 5.86
CA GLY A 189 2.10 13.01 6.68
C GLY A 189 0.89 13.79 7.21
N ALA A 190 1.08 15.08 7.47
CA ALA A 190 -0.01 15.92 7.98
C ALA A 190 -1.08 16.22 6.91
N VAL A 191 -0.76 16.08 5.60
CA VAL A 191 -1.67 16.46 4.50
C VAL A 191 -2.93 15.59 4.50
N ASP A 192 -2.80 14.26 4.43
CA ASP A 192 -3.96 13.35 4.39
C ASP A 192 -4.85 13.45 5.64
N PRO A 193 -4.29 13.42 6.88
CA PRO A 193 -5.08 13.66 8.09
C PRO A 193 -5.83 14.98 8.10
N LEU A 194 -5.23 16.08 7.63
CA LEU A 194 -5.90 17.37 7.53
C LEU A 194 -7.04 17.36 6.51
N ILE A 195 -6.82 16.78 5.34
CA ILE A 195 -7.86 16.68 4.30
C ILE A 195 -9.05 15.87 4.81
N GLY A 196 -8.79 14.73 5.46
CA GLY A 196 -9.82 13.80 5.90
C GLY A 196 -10.54 14.20 7.18
N PHE A 197 -9.85 14.84 8.12
CA PHE A 197 -10.34 15.03 9.50
C PHE A 197 -10.16 16.45 10.05
N GLY A 198 -9.46 17.33 9.34
CA GLY A 198 -9.33 18.72 9.72
C GLY A 198 -10.65 19.47 9.54
N ASN A 199 -10.97 20.40 10.47
CA ASN A 199 -12.02 21.37 10.27
C ASN A 199 -11.56 22.47 9.29
N ASP A 200 -12.47 23.36 8.87
CA ASP A 200 -12.17 24.39 7.87
C ASP A 200 -11.05 25.34 8.32
N GLU A 201 -11.00 25.71 9.60
CA GLU A 201 -9.96 26.58 10.15
C GLU A 201 -8.58 25.88 10.10
N GLN A 202 -8.50 24.60 10.50
CA GLN A 202 -7.28 23.82 10.41
C GLN A 202 -6.82 23.65 8.96
N LYS A 203 -7.73 23.35 8.04
CA LYS A 203 -7.42 23.22 6.61
C LYS A 203 -6.91 24.55 6.02
N GLN A 204 -7.57 25.65 6.29
CA GLN A 204 -7.16 26.99 5.82
C GLN A 204 -5.80 27.41 6.40
N ARG A 205 -5.50 27.04 7.64
CA ARG A 205 -4.26 27.39 8.30
C ARG A 205 -3.06 26.57 7.77
N TYR A 206 -3.24 25.29 7.55
CA TYR A 206 -2.11 24.37 7.30
C TYR A 206 -1.94 24.00 5.82
N LEU A 207 -3.01 23.64 5.10
CA LEU A 207 -2.90 23.11 3.75
C LEU A 207 -2.22 24.06 2.76
N PRO A 208 -2.46 25.40 2.77
CA PRO A 208 -1.74 26.28 1.85
C PRO A 208 -0.23 26.32 2.06
N ARG A 209 0.24 26.25 3.30
CA ARG A 209 1.67 26.22 3.64
C ARG A 209 2.33 24.91 3.23
N LEU A 210 1.61 23.81 3.42
CA LEU A 210 2.04 22.48 3.01
C LEU A 210 2.08 22.35 1.48
N ALA A 211 1.07 22.86 0.78
CA ALA A 211 1.01 22.84 -0.69
C ALA A 211 2.17 23.61 -1.34
N ARG A 212 2.56 24.76 -0.76
CA ARG A 212 3.70 25.55 -1.24
C ARG A 212 5.05 25.00 -0.81
N GLY A 213 5.09 23.97 0.06
CA GLY A 213 6.33 23.43 0.59
C GLY A 213 7.05 24.38 1.57
N GLU A 214 6.38 25.42 2.09
CA GLU A 214 6.92 26.26 3.16
C GLU A 214 7.25 25.42 4.40
N ARG A 215 6.44 24.41 4.63
CA ARG A 215 6.71 23.34 5.59
C ARG A 215 6.41 21.98 4.95
N ILE A 216 7.38 21.09 4.95
CA ILE A 216 7.15 19.70 4.52
C ILE A 216 6.61 18.93 5.71
N SER A 217 5.70 17.98 5.46
CA SER A 217 5.06 17.24 6.53
C SER A 217 5.73 15.89 6.84
N ALA A 218 5.53 15.42 8.06
CA ALA A 218 5.87 14.11 8.55
C ALA A 218 4.72 13.51 9.36
N PHE A 219 4.82 12.24 9.72
CA PHE A 219 3.88 11.56 10.59
C PHE A 219 4.61 10.83 11.72
N ALA A 220 4.44 11.33 12.93
CA ALA A 220 5.13 10.85 14.11
C ALA A 220 4.25 9.83 14.86
N LEU A 221 4.31 8.56 14.40
CA LEU A 221 3.50 7.45 14.93
C LEU A 221 4.36 6.49 15.77
N THR A 222 5.38 5.90 15.15
CA THR A 222 6.21 4.83 15.73
C THR A 222 6.99 5.31 16.96
N GLU A 223 7.12 4.45 17.98
CA GLU A 223 7.91 4.67 19.18
C GLU A 223 8.88 3.51 19.41
N PRO A 224 9.92 3.66 20.27
CA PRO A 224 10.84 2.56 20.57
C PRO A 224 10.15 1.26 21.03
N GLY A 225 9.00 1.36 21.68
CA GLY A 225 8.20 0.22 22.16
C GLY A 225 6.93 -0.06 21.37
N ALA A 226 6.59 0.74 20.34
CA ALA A 226 5.34 0.66 19.59
C ALA A 226 5.57 0.80 18.08
N GLY A 227 5.73 -0.34 17.40
CA GLY A 227 5.85 -0.42 15.94
C GLY A 227 4.69 -1.22 15.36
N SER A 228 4.81 -2.55 15.30
CA SER A 228 3.70 -3.43 14.86
C SER A 228 2.52 -3.41 15.84
N ASP A 229 2.80 -3.25 17.13
CA ASP A 229 1.79 -3.02 18.16
C ASP A 229 1.72 -1.55 18.54
N LEU A 230 0.82 -0.82 17.90
CA LEU A 230 0.58 0.61 18.17
C LEU A 230 -0.16 0.85 19.48
N THR A 231 -0.74 -0.16 20.09
CA THR A 231 -1.43 -0.03 21.39
C THR A 231 -0.45 0.19 22.56
N ALA A 232 0.83 -0.18 22.36
CA ALA A 232 1.91 0.02 23.31
C ALA A 232 2.49 1.45 23.34
N MET A 233 1.90 2.39 22.61
CA MET A 233 2.31 3.80 22.53
C MET A 233 2.29 4.47 23.92
N LYS A 234 3.35 5.23 24.21
CA LYS A 234 3.59 5.89 25.51
C LYS A 234 3.59 7.41 25.45
N THR A 235 3.74 8.02 24.28
CA THR A 235 3.66 9.49 24.13
C THR A 235 2.30 9.97 24.61
N THR A 236 2.30 10.92 25.55
CA THR A 236 1.08 11.49 26.14
C THR A 236 0.96 12.97 25.83
N ALA A 237 -0.27 13.47 25.82
CA ALA A 237 -0.58 14.88 25.77
C ALA A 237 -1.64 15.19 26.84
N VAL A 238 -1.31 16.09 27.76
CA VAL A 238 -2.16 16.47 28.88
C VAL A 238 -2.63 17.91 28.69
N ALA A 239 -3.92 18.15 28.88
CA ALA A 239 -4.50 19.48 28.74
C ALA A 239 -3.98 20.44 29.82
N ASP A 240 -3.50 21.63 29.42
CA ASP A 240 -3.06 22.71 30.28
C ASP A 240 -3.44 24.06 29.67
N GLY A 241 -4.51 24.65 30.15
CA GLY A 241 -5.10 25.88 29.59
C GLY A 241 -5.59 25.64 28.14
N ASP A 242 -5.10 26.48 27.23
CA ASP A 242 -5.44 26.42 25.80
C ASP A 242 -4.52 25.46 25.00
N ASP A 243 -3.59 24.80 25.67
CA ASP A 243 -2.63 23.89 25.06
C ASP A 243 -2.80 22.44 25.55
N TYR A 244 -2.18 21.53 24.80
CA TYR A 244 -1.75 20.22 25.27
C TYR A 244 -0.24 20.26 25.55
N VAL A 245 0.17 19.71 26.68
CA VAL A 245 1.57 19.49 27.06
C VAL A 245 1.94 18.07 26.68
N VAL A 246 2.82 17.93 25.69
CA VAL A 246 3.24 16.64 25.12
C VAL A 246 4.54 16.18 25.74
N ASN A 247 4.57 14.91 26.17
CA ASN A 247 5.77 14.22 26.64
C ASN A 247 5.88 12.85 25.97
N GLY A 248 7.05 12.52 25.45
CA GLY A 248 7.30 11.23 24.81
C GLY A 248 8.43 11.26 23.78
N GLU A 249 8.57 10.12 23.10
CA GLU A 249 9.62 9.90 22.11
C GLU A 249 9.06 9.17 20.88
N LYS A 250 9.47 9.62 19.71
CA LYS A 250 9.13 9.01 18.42
C LYS A 250 10.37 8.50 17.72
N LEU A 251 10.24 7.44 16.91
CA LEU A 251 11.35 6.76 16.25
C LEU A 251 11.02 6.50 14.79
N PHE A 252 12.04 6.49 13.92
CA PHE A 252 11.92 6.22 12.48
C PHE A 252 11.01 7.21 11.73
N ILE A 253 11.07 8.50 12.10
CA ILE A 253 10.22 9.51 11.49
C ILE A 253 10.93 10.14 10.29
N THR A 254 10.40 9.90 9.10
CA THR A 254 10.88 10.54 7.87
C THR A 254 10.44 12.00 7.82
N ASN A 255 11.30 12.88 7.34
CA ASN A 255 11.19 14.34 7.40
C ASN A 255 11.25 14.93 8.84
N ALA A 256 11.72 14.18 9.83
CA ALA A 256 11.84 14.63 11.21
C ALA A 256 13.05 15.55 11.39
N VAL A 257 12.89 16.83 11.10
CA VAL A 257 13.85 17.92 11.33
C VAL A 257 13.11 19.18 11.81
N PRO A 258 13.81 20.17 12.41
CA PRO A 258 13.20 21.45 12.73
C PRO A 258 12.46 22.09 11.56
N GLY A 259 11.45 22.89 11.83
CA GLY A 259 10.69 23.60 10.81
C GLY A 259 9.70 22.74 10.00
N ARG A 260 9.33 21.54 10.47
CA ARG A 260 8.33 20.67 9.83
C ARG A 260 6.96 20.79 10.50
N THR A 261 5.91 20.42 9.75
CA THR A 261 4.57 20.19 10.32
C THR A 261 4.35 18.69 10.42
N ILE A 262 3.97 18.20 11.59
CA ILE A 262 3.78 16.77 11.81
C ILE A 262 2.35 16.43 12.22
N GLY A 263 1.87 15.27 11.79
CA GLY A 263 0.78 14.57 12.45
C GLY A 263 1.37 13.79 13.63
N LEU A 264 1.18 14.29 14.85
CA LEU A 264 1.72 13.69 16.07
C LEU A 264 0.68 12.80 16.72
N VAL A 265 0.91 11.50 16.70
CA VAL A 265 0.05 10.53 17.40
C VAL A 265 0.48 10.40 18.85
N CYS A 266 -0.46 10.58 19.77
CA CYS A 266 -0.22 10.54 21.22
C CYS A 266 -1.46 9.98 21.93
N ARG A 267 -1.40 9.89 23.25
CA ARG A 267 -2.53 9.53 24.12
C ARG A 267 -3.04 10.77 24.85
N ILE A 268 -4.34 11.04 24.71
CA ILE A 268 -5.07 12.02 25.51
C ILE A 268 -6.11 11.25 26.29
N ASP A 269 -6.13 11.37 27.60
CA ASP A 269 -7.03 10.64 28.50
C ASP A 269 -7.07 9.12 28.18
N ASP A 270 -5.88 8.54 28.04
CA ASP A 270 -5.65 7.14 27.67
C ASP A 270 -6.20 6.69 26.31
N ARG A 271 -6.65 7.61 25.47
CA ARG A 271 -7.12 7.32 24.11
C ARG A 271 -6.12 7.83 23.06
N PRO A 272 -5.89 7.07 21.98
CA PRO A 272 -5.12 7.57 20.84
C PRO A 272 -5.73 8.85 20.27
N ALA A 273 -4.88 9.81 19.97
CA ALA A 273 -5.25 11.10 19.38
C ALA A 273 -4.19 11.54 18.37
N VAL A 274 -4.56 12.43 17.44
CA VAL A 274 -3.63 13.03 16.48
C VAL A 274 -3.69 14.55 16.63
N LEU A 275 -2.54 15.15 16.92
CA LEU A 275 -2.33 16.59 16.94
C LEU A 275 -1.58 17.01 15.69
N ILE A 276 -2.01 18.08 15.03
CA ILE A 276 -1.19 18.74 14.03
C ILE A 276 -0.24 19.70 14.73
N ALA A 277 1.05 19.41 14.68
CA ALA A 277 2.05 20.21 15.38
C ALA A 277 3.09 20.79 14.41
N ASP A 278 3.33 22.09 14.49
CA ASP A 278 4.48 22.73 13.86
C ASP A 278 5.70 22.52 14.80
N LEU A 279 6.73 21.85 14.31
CA LEU A 279 8.00 21.75 15.02
C LEU A 279 8.71 23.11 14.98
N PRO A 280 9.38 23.53 16.08
CA PRO A 280 10.20 24.72 16.10
C PRO A 280 11.25 24.74 14.99
N ASP A 281 11.69 25.92 14.58
CA ASP A 281 12.73 26.06 13.53
C ASP A 281 14.13 25.69 14.04
N GLU A 282 14.30 25.61 15.36
CA GLU A 282 15.51 25.16 16.05
C GLU A 282 15.15 24.23 17.21
N GLU A 283 16.09 23.39 17.63
CA GLU A 283 15.94 22.54 18.82
C GLU A 283 16.03 23.38 20.08
N ASP A 284 15.27 22.97 21.12
CA ASP A 284 15.26 23.60 22.43
C ASP A 284 15.11 22.55 23.56
N GLU A 285 14.86 23.00 24.79
CA GLU A 285 14.65 22.12 25.94
C GLU A 285 13.36 21.31 25.86
N HIS A 286 12.40 21.70 25.00
CA HIS A 286 11.09 21.08 24.84
C HIS A 286 11.01 20.18 23.62
N PHE A 287 11.82 20.43 22.59
CA PHE A 287 11.85 19.69 21.34
C PHE A 287 13.29 19.36 20.93
N GLN A 288 13.57 18.09 20.73
CA GLN A 288 14.88 17.59 20.32
C GLN A 288 14.74 16.58 19.18
N VAL A 289 15.65 16.67 18.21
CA VAL A 289 15.84 15.66 17.17
C VAL A 289 16.89 14.67 17.67
N VAL A 290 16.56 13.38 17.62
CA VAL A 290 17.47 12.30 18.02
C VAL A 290 18.01 11.62 16.77
N PRO A 291 19.21 11.99 16.30
CA PRO A 291 19.82 11.36 15.13
C PRO A 291 20.30 9.96 15.46
N TYR A 292 20.19 9.06 14.49
CA TYR A 292 20.78 7.71 14.53
C TYR A 292 21.21 7.29 13.13
N GLY A 293 22.12 6.32 13.05
CA GLY A 293 22.58 5.79 11.78
C GLY A 293 21.62 4.74 11.24
N LEU A 294 21.09 4.96 10.03
CA LEU A 294 20.37 3.97 9.25
C LEU A 294 21.15 3.64 7.98
N TYR A 295 21.24 2.36 7.66
CA TYR A 295 21.74 1.93 6.36
C TYR A 295 20.74 2.21 5.23
N ALA A 296 19.44 2.10 5.52
CA ALA A 296 18.36 2.46 4.61
C ALA A 296 17.88 3.90 4.87
N LEU A 297 17.15 4.46 3.89
CA LEU A 297 16.64 5.84 3.95
C LEU A 297 17.74 6.90 4.16
N LYS A 298 18.95 6.58 3.74
CA LYS A 298 20.16 7.36 4.00
C LYS A 298 20.18 8.75 3.34
N HIS A 299 19.40 8.94 2.27
CA HIS A 299 19.27 10.20 1.54
C HIS A 299 18.13 11.08 2.05
N SER A 300 17.31 10.57 2.96
CA SER A 300 16.22 11.29 3.63
C SER A 300 16.60 11.67 5.05
N PHE A 301 15.87 12.63 5.61
CA PHE A 301 15.97 12.95 7.03
C PHE A 301 15.04 11.99 7.81
N ASN A 302 15.61 10.92 8.35
CA ASN A 302 14.88 9.97 9.19
C ASN A 302 15.51 9.95 10.59
N ASN A 303 14.78 10.46 11.58
CA ASN A 303 15.27 10.65 12.95
C ASN A 303 14.24 10.22 13.98
N GLY A 304 14.66 10.18 15.24
CA GLY A 304 13.79 10.22 16.40
C GLY A 304 13.40 11.66 16.73
N LEU A 305 12.29 11.81 17.47
CA LEU A 305 11.84 13.08 18.03
C LEU A 305 11.60 12.88 19.52
N LYS A 306 12.07 13.81 20.33
CA LYS A 306 11.83 13.81 21.77
C LYS A 306 11.09 15.08 22.18
N PHE A 307 10.01 14.90 22.91
CA PHE A 307 9.15 15.96 23.41
C PHE A 307 9.21 15.98 24.94
N ILE A 308 9.50 17.15 25.52
CA ILE A 308 9.61 17.37 26.98
C ILE A 308 8.79 18.62 27.30
N ASN A 309 7.59 18.43 27.82
CA ASN A 309 6.64 19.52 28.06
C ASN A 309 6.41 20.40 26.81
N PHE A 310 6.40 19.78 25.63
CA PHE A 310 6.19 20.45 24.36
C PHE A 310 4.73 20.90 24.21
N ARG A 311 4.51 22.19 23.94
CA ARG A 311 3.16 22.77 23.90
C ARG A 311 2.59 22.74 22.48
N VAL A 312 1.37 22.22 22.34
CA VAL A 312 0.61 22.19 21.10
C VAL A 312 -0.78 22.74 21.39
N PRO A 313 -1.27 23.76 20.64
CA PRO A 313 -2.61 24.32 20.84
C PRO A 313 -3.71 23.25 20.78
N ARG A 314 -4.69 23.31 21.67
CA ARG A 314 -5.81 22.35 21.69
C ARG A 314 -6.63 22.40 20.40
N SER A 315 -6.69 23.55 19.75
CA SER A 315 -7.33 23.72 18.42
C SER A 315 -6.67 22.89 17.32
N ASN A 316 -5.50 22.30 17.56
CA ASN A 316 -4.77 21.46 16.61
C ASN A 316 -5.13 19.97 16.72
N LEU A 317 -6.00 19.59 17.65
CA LEU A 317 -6.51 18.23 17.76
C LEU A 317 -7.42 17.91 16.56
N LEU A 318 -7.13 16.80 15.87
CA LEU A 318 -8.01 16.27 14.85
C LEU A 318 -9.09 15.40 15.52
N ASN A 319 -10.35 15.69 15.20
CA ASN A 319 -11.49 14.99 15.77
C ASN A 319 -12.18 14.17 14.67
N PRO A 320 -12.00 12.85 14.60
CA PRO A 320 -12.75 12.02 13.68
C PRO A 320 -14.22 11.97 14.10
N SER A 321 -15.15 11.93 13.14
CA SER A 321 -16.58 11.79 13.42
C SER A 321 -16.93 10.48 14.12
N ARG A 322 -16.08 9.47 13.95
CA ARG A 322 -16.14 8.16 14.62
C ARG A 322 -14.72 7.68 14.90
N GLY A 323 -14.55 6.95 16.00
CA GLY A 323 -13.28 6.37 16.37
C GLY A 323 -12.36 7.30 17.16
N ASP A 324 -11.06 7.12 16.99
CA ASP A 324 -10.00 7.82 17.71
C ASP A 324 -8.79 8.14 16.81
N GLY A 325 -7.66 8.50 17.39
CA GLY A 325 -6.45 8.84 16.63
C GLY A 325 -5.88 7.69 15.80
N LEU A 326 -6.11 6.43 16.17
CA LEU A 326 -5.71 5.29 15.34
C LEU A 326 -6.56 5.22 14.07
N THR A 327 -7.85 5.61 14.13
CA THR A 327 -8.70 5.72 12.95
C THR A 327 -8.11 6.69 11.92
N ILE A 328 -7.61 7.84 12.39
CA ILE A 328 -6.92 8.82 11.54
C ILE A 328 -5.63 8.23 10.97
N ALA A 329 -4.81 7.61 11.81
CA ALA A 329 -3.55 7.01 11.39
C ALA A 329 -3.72 5.92 10.32
N TYR A 330 -4.73 5.07 10.46
CA TYR A 330 -5.00 4.00 9.49
C TYR A 330 -5.64 4.47 8.18
N HIS A 331 -6.26 5.65 8.15
CA HIS A 331 -6.93 6.18 6.95
C HIS A 331 -5.94 6.40 5.79
N GLY A 332 -4.82 7.08 6.05
CA GLY A 332 -3.83 7.42 5.01
C GLY A 332 -2.93 6.25 4.55
N LEU A 333 -2.83 5.17 5.35
CA LEU A 333 -1.88 4.07 5.07
C LEU A 333 -2.09 3.39 3.71
N ASN A 334 -3.32 3.31 3.21
CA ASN A 334 -3.59 2.64 1.95
C ASN A 334 -2.96 3.38 0.75
N ARG A 335 -2.98 4.71 0.77
CA ARG A 335 -2.30 5.54 -0.25
C ARG A 335 -0.78 5.34 -0.20
N GLY A 336 -0.18 5.34 0.98
CA GLY A 336 1.24 5.05 1.17
C GLY A 336 1.64 3.67 0.63
N ARG A 337 0.83 2.63 0.86
CA ARG A 337 1.06 1.28 0.35
C ARG A 337 1.12 1.21 -1.19
N VAL A 338 0.22 1.91 -1.88
CA VAL A 338 0.24 1.99 -3.35
C VAL A 338 1.45 2.80 -3.84
N ALA A 339 1.74 3.94 -3.18
CA ALA A 339 2.90 4.76 -3.49
C ALA A 339 4.23 3.99 -3.34
N LEU A 340 4.31 3.09 -2.35
CA LEU A 340 5.46 2.19 -2.19
C LEU A 340 5.59 1.21 -3.37
N CYS A 341 4.49 0.63 -3.84
CA CYS A 341 4.49 -0.22 -5.04
C CYS A 341 4.94 0.56 -6.29
N ALA A 342 4.47 1.80 -6.44
CA ALA A 342 4.86 2.70 -7.53
C ALA A 342 6.37 3.02 -7.51
N THR A 343 6.91 3.35 -6.33
CA THR A 343 8.34 3.61 -6.13
C THR A 343 9.17 2.35 -6.42
N ALA A 344 8.71 1.18 -6.00
CA ALA A 344 9.34 -0.10 -6.32
C ALA A 344 9.37 -0.37 -7.83
N ALA A 345 8.29 -0.09 -8.54
CA ALA A 345 8.21 -0.21 -10.00
C ALA A 345 9.23 0.71 -10.71
N GLY A 346 9.39 1.94 -10.24
CA GLY A 346 10.41 2.88 -10.74
C GLY A 346 11.84 2.39 -10.48
N SER A 347 12.13 1.95 -9.25
CA SER A 347 13.44 1.40 -8.88
C SER A 347 13.82 0.18 -9.71
N MET A 348 12.85 -0.72 -9.96
CA MET A 348 13.06 -1.90 -10.82
C MET A 348 13.35 -1.53 -12.28
N ARG A 349 12.76 -0.44 -12.79
CA ARG A 349 13.10 0.10 -14.13
C ARG A 349 14.56 0.54 -14.22
N VAL A 350 15.05 1.25 -13.19
CA VAL A 350 16.47 1.65 -13.12
C VAL A 350 17.38 0.43 -13.08
N MET A 351 17.02 -0.59 -12.30
CA MET A 351 17.78 -1.86 -12.28
C MET A 351 17.82 -2.52 -13.67
N LEU A 352 16.68 -2.62 -14.36
CA LEU A 352 16.62 -3.23 -15.68
C LEU A 352 17.39 -2.40 -16.72
N ALA A 353 17.22 -1.07 -16.70
CA ALA A 353 17.96 -0.15 -17.56
C ALA A 353 19.48 -0.27 -17.37
N GLY A 354 19.96 -0.45 -16.13
CA GLY A 354 21.38 -0.67 -15.84
C GLY A 354 21.87 -2.08 -16.22
N MET A 355 21.01 -3.10 -16.15
CA MET A 355 21.38 -4.48 -16.53
C MET A 355 21.62 -4.65 -18.03
N LEU A 356 20.87 -3.97 -18.90
CA LEU A 356 20.92 -4.14 -20.34
C LEU A 356 22.28 -3.74 -20.93
N PRO A 357 22.81 -2.52 -20.72
CA PRO A 357 24.12 -2.12 -21.26
C PRO A 357 25.26 -2.97 -20.69
N TRP A 358 25.19 -3.34 -19.41
CA TRP A 358 26.19 -4.25 -18.84
C TRP A 358 26.14 -5.63 -19.48
N ALA A 359 24.96 -6.19 -19.72
CA ALA A 359 24.81 -7.50 -20.32
C ALA A 359 25.31 -7.55 -21.78
N ALA A 360 25.16 -6.43 -22.52
CA ALA A 360 25.71 -6.28 -23.86
C ALA A 360 27.25 -6.14 -23.85
N TYR A 361 27.79 -5.40 -22.89
CA TYR A 361 29.23 -5.12 -22.77
C TYR A 361 30.02 -6.33 -22.25
N ARG A 362 29.58 -6.98 -21.17
CA ARG A 362 30.32 -8.06 -20.52
C ARG A 362 30.36 -9.32 -21.36
N THR A 363 31.55 -9.79 -21.70
CA THR A 363 31.75 -11.04 -22.43
C THR A 363 32.23 -12.18 -21.52
N THR A 364 31.77 -13.39 -21.82
CA THR A 364 32.24 -14.62 -21.18
C THR A 364 32.28 -15.73 -22.24
N TYR A 365 33.38 -16.50 -22.26
CA TYR A 365 33.54 -17.58 -23.25
C TYR A 365 33.22 -17.14 -24.68
N GLY A 366 33.76 -15.99 -25.07
CA GLY A 366 33.72 -15.47 -26.45
C GLY A 366 32.42 -14.82 -26.89
N GLN A 367 31.42 -14.57 -26.00
CA GLN A 367 30.20 -13.85 -26.35
C GLN A 367 29.63 -13.05 -25.20
N ALA A 368 28.87 -11.99 -25.52
CA ALA A 368 28.19 -11.14 -24.56
C ALA A 368 27.24 -11.94 -23.65
N ILE A 369 27.15 -11.56 -22.37
CA ILE A 369 26.32 -12.30 -21.41
C ILE A 369 24.83 -12.15 -21.68
N GLU A 370 24.37 -11.13 -22.39
CA GLU A 370 22.98 -10.99 -22.87
C GLU A 370 22.50 -12.18 -23.70
N ARG A 371 23.44 -12.90 -24.33
CA ARG A 371 23.15 -14.13 -25.10
C ARG A 371 23.08 -15.39 -24.24
N ARG A 372 23.36 -15.28 -22.95
CA ARG A 372 23.27 -16.39 -22.00
C ARG A 372 21.86 -16.57 -21.50
N GLU A 373 21.35 -17.77 -21.58
CA GLU A 373 19.98 -18.13 -21.19
C GLU A 373 19.64 -17.69 -19.75
N LEU A 374 20.58 -17.80 -18.80
CA LEU A 374 20.38 -17.36 -17.42
C LEU A 374 20.20 -15.84 -17.30
N VAL A 375 20.92 -15.06 -18.10
CA VAL A 375 20.79 -13.58 -18.12
C VAL A 375 19.48 -13.19 -18.78
N GLN A 376 19.16 -13.78 -19.94
CA GLN A 376 17.89 -13.56 -20.63
C GLN A 376 16.69 -13.85 -19.70
N ARG A 377 16.74 -14.97 -18.97
CA ARG A 377 15.70 -15.28 -18.00
C ARG A 377 15.58 -14.22 -16.90
N ARG A 378 16.71 -13.67 -16.39
CA ARG A 378 16.68 -12.61 -15.36
C ARG A 378 16.06 -11.32 -15.91
N VAL A 379 16.44 -10.91 -17.11
CA VAL A 379 15.85 -9.75 -17.82
C VAL A 379 14.34 -9.94 -17.98
N GLY A 380 13.92 -11.10 -18.54
CA GLY A 380 12.50 -11.39 -18.72
C GLY A 380 11.73 -11.47 -17.40
N ARG A 381 12.34 -11.99 -16.32
CA ARG A 381 11.71 -12.03 -14.99
C ARG A 381 11.55 -10.63 -14.41
N LEU A 382 12.56 -9.78 -14.51
CA LEU A 382 12.51 -8.41 -14.01
C LEU A 382 11.43 -7.58 -14.74
N ALA A 383 11.37 -7.70 -16.07
CA ALA A 383 10.29 -7.09 -16.85
C ALA A 383 8.90 -7.57 -16.40
N ALA A 384 8.77 -8.86 -16.07
CA ALA A 384 7.52 -9.42 -15.57
C ALA A 384 7.10 -8.84 -14.21
N LEU A 385 8.06 -8.60 -13.30
CA LEU A 385 7.80 -7.96 -12.00
C LEU A 385 7.36 -6.49 -12.18
N ILE A 386 8.00 -5.74 -13.08
CA ILE A 386 7.61 -4.36 -13.40
C ILE A 386 6.16 -4.32 -13.88
N VAL A 387 5.79 -5.17 -14.85
CA VAL A 387 4.42 -5.25 -15.38
C VAL A 387 3.40 -5.57 -14.29
N GLY A 388 3.74 -6.46 -13.35
CA GLY A 388 2.88 -6.78 -12.22
C GLY A 388 2.67 -5.59 -11.28
N CYS A 389 3.73 -4.81 -11.00
CA CYS A 389 3.62 -3.61 -10.17
C CYS A 389 2.79 -2.52 -10.86
N ASP A 390 3.03 -2.23 -12.15
CA ASP A 390 2.26 -1.22 -12.88
C ASP A 390 0.78 -1.55 -12.91
N ALA A 391 0.44 -2.80 -13.17
CA ALA A 391 -0.93 -3.27 -13.17
C ALA A 391 -1.61 -3.07 -11.80
N LEU A 392 -0.89 -3.33 -10.70
CA LEU A 392 -1.41 -3.12 -9.35
C LEU A 392 -1.51 -1.63 -9.00
N VAL A 393 -0.52 -0.81 -9.37
CA VAL A 393 -0.55 0.64 -9.14
C VAL A 393 -1.77 1.25 -9.82
N ASP A 394 -1.99 0.96 -11.10
CA ASP A 394 -3.14 1.47 -11.85
C ASP A 394 -4.47 1.00 -11.26
N TRP A 395 -4.55 -0.27 -10.89
CA TRP A 395 -5.78 -0.82 -10.34
C TRP A 395 -6.11 -0.29 -8.96
N CYS A 396 -5.15 -0.27 -8.05
CA CYS A 396 -5.38 0.18 -6.67
C CYS A 396 -5.64 1.69 -6.60
N SER A 397 -4.89 2.49 -7.36
CA SER A 397 -5.07 3.94 -7.36
C SER A 397 -6.45 4.33 -7.92
N TRP A 398 -6.89 3.68 -9.00
CA TRP A 398 -8.23 3.86 -9.54
C TRP A 398 -9.32 3.49 -8.51
N GLN A 399 -9.16 2.39 -7.75
CA GLN A 399 -10.09 2.02 -6.68
C GLN A 399 -10.22 3.11 -5.61
N LEU A 400 -9.09 3.71 -5.22
CA LEU A 400 -9.07 4.79 -4.23
C LEU A 400 -9.74 6.07 -4.77
N ASP A 401 -9.54 6.42 -6.04
CA ASP A 401 -10.19 7.55 -6.69
C ASP A 401 -11.71 7.34 -6.83
N GLU A 402 -12.18 6.10 -7.02
CA GLU A 402 -13.61 5.76 -7.01
C GLU A 402 -14.24 5.77 -5.60
N GLY A 403 -13.45 6.03 -4.56
CA GLY A 403 -13.90 6.13 -3.17
C GLY A 403 -13.89 4.81 -2.39
N TYR A 404 -13.33 3.72 -2.94
CA TYR A 404 -13.17 2.48 -2.18
C TYR A 404 -12.13 2.67 -1.07
N ARG A 405 -12.38 2.06 0.08
CA ARG A 405 -11.40 1.96 1.15
C ARG A 405 -10.11 1.26 0.67
N GLY A 406 -10.27 0.21 -0.13
CA GLY A 406 -9.18 -0.48 -0.83
C GLY A 406 -8.15 -1.17 0.05
N GLU A 407 -8.46 -1.47 1.31
CA GLU A 407 -7.47 -2.02 2.26
C GLU A 407 -6.80 -3.29 1.74
N MET A 408 -7.59 -4.27 1.32
CA MET A 408 -7.06 -5.56 0.85
C MET A 408 -6.24 -5.40 -0.44
N GLU A 409 -6.72 -4.58 -1.34
CA GLU A 409 -6.09 -4.29 -2.63
C GLU A 409 -4.74 -3.60 -2.44
N CYS A 410 -4.69 -2.59 -1.57
CA CYS A 410 -3.47 -1.85 -1.26
C CYS A 410 -2.45 -2.69 -0.47
N ILE A 411 -2.91 -3.62 0.39
CA ILE A 411 -2.05 -4.61 1.03
C ILE A 411 -1.36 -5.49 -0.02
N ILE A 412 -2.12 -5.99 -1.02
CA ILE A 412 -1.56 -6.79 -2.11
C ILE A 412 -0.49 -5.99 -2.87
N ALA A 413 -0.78 -4.74 -3.22
CA ALA A 413 0.16 -3.88 -3.94
C ALA A 413 1.46 -3.66 -3.14
N LYS A 414 1.35 -3.39 -1.84
CA LYS A 414 2.51 -3.19 -0.95
C LYS A 414 3.37 -4.45 -0.86
N ILE A 415 2.78 -5.59 -0.55
CA ILE A 415 3.51 -6.86 -0.40
C ILE A 415 4.17 -7.23 -1.74
N PHE A 416 3.41 -7.22 -2.83
CA PHE A 416 3.96 -7.58 -4.14
C PHE A 416 5.07 -6.61 -4.58
N GLY A 417 4.87 -5.29 -4.42
CA GLY A 417 5.87 -4.28 -4.82
C GLY A 417 7.18 -4.43 -4.06
N SER A 418 7.13 -4.49 -2.73
CA SER A 418 8.33 -4.59 -1.89
C SER A 418 9.09 -5.92 -2.08
N GLU A 419 8.37 -7.05 -2.14
CA GLU A 419 8.99 -8.36 -2.36
C GLU A 419 9.57 -8.50 -3.79
N SER A 420 8.89 -7.91 -4.79
CA SER A 420 9.39 -7.85 -6.17
C SER A 420 10.66 -7.01 -6.27
N GLN A 421 10.72 -5.87 -5.59
CA GLN A 421 11.92 -5.02 -5.55
C GLN A 421 13.11 -5.76 -4.90
N LYS A 422 12.87 -6.46 -3.80
CA LYS A 422 13.89 -7.30 -3.14
C LYS A 422 14.38 -8.41 -4.09
N GLU A 423 13.47 -9.17 -4.74
CA GLU A 423 13.82 -10.18 -5.73
C GLU A 423 14.63 -9.58 -6.87
N ALA A 424 14.19 -8.43 -7.42
CA ALA A 424 14.86 -7.74 -8.51
C ALA A 424 16.29 -7.34 -8.14
N ALA A 425 16.49 -6.77 -6.97
CA ALA A 425 17.79 -6.34 -6.50
C ALA A 425 18.75 -7.53 -6.27
N ILE A 426 18.33 -8.50 -5.45
CA ILE A 426 19.21 -9.59 -4.97
C ILE A 426 19.35 -10.71 -6.00
N GLU A 427 18.23 -11.20 -6.57
CA GLU A 427 18.24 -12.38 -7.41
C GLU A 427 18.51 -12.07 -8.88
N LEU A 428 18.19 -10.88 -9.34
CA LEU A 428 18.25 -10.55 -10.76
C LEU A 428 19.35 -9.55 -11.07
N CYS A 429 19.33 -8.35 -10.50
CA CYS A 429 20.28 -7.27 -10.77
C CYS A 429 21.69 -7.63 -10.26
N MET A 430 21.85 -7.89 -8.97
CA MET A 430 23.13 -8.26 -8.36
C MET A 430 23.81 -9.43 -9.09
N LYS A 431 23.04 -10.51 -9.33
CA LYS A 431 23.58 -11.73 -10.00
C LYS A 431 23.91 -11.50 -11.47
N THR A 432 23.36 -10.49 -12.13
CA THR A 432 23.71 -10.15 -13.51
C THR A 432 24.96 -9.28 -13.56
N HIS A 433 25.11 -8.34 -12.63
CA HIS A 433 26.31 -7.51 -12.52
C HIS A 433 27.51 -8.27 -11.95
N GLY A 434 27.28 -9.32 -11.17
CA GLY A 434 28.36 -10.09 -10.54
C GLY A 434 29.11 -9.30 -9.48
N GLY A 435 30.43 -9.54 -9.33
CA GLY A 435 31.26 -8.92 -8.29
C GLY A 435 31.26 -7.39 -8.28
N ARG A 436 31.09 -6.73 -9.44
CA ARG A 436 31.02 -5.28 -9.52
C ARG A 436 29.85 -4.67 -8.76
N ALA A 437 28.78 -5.46 -8.53
CA ALA A 437 27.62 -5.01 -7.76
C ALA A 437 27.97 -4.56 -6.33
N PHE A 438 29.14 -4.93 -5.82
CA PHE A 438 29.63 -4.56 -4.49
C PHE A 438 30.60 -3.38 -4.48
N LEU A 439 30.85 -2.75 -5.63
CA LEU A 439 31.71 -1.57 -5.70
C LEU A 439 30.96 -0.33 -5.18
N HIS A 440 31.70 0.58 -4.56
CA HIS A 440 31.20 1.92 -4.24
C HIS A 440 30.76 2.64 -5.53
N GLY A 441 29.67 3.36 -5.50
CA GLY A 441 29.09 4.02 -6.66
C GLY A 441 28.25 3.11 -7.56
N HIS A 442 28.24 1.78 -7.34
CA HIS A 442 27.37 0.89 -8.08
C HIS A 442 25.94 0.94 -7.52
N LEU A 443 24.93 1.03 -8.40
CA LEU A 443 23.52 1.11 -8.06
C LEU A 443 23.09 0.11 -6.97
N PHE A 444 23.49 -1.15 -7.08
CA PHE A 444 23.16 -2.17 -6.07
C PHE A 444 23.94 -1.96 -4.77
N GLY A 445 25.28 -1.81 -4.85
CA GLY A 445 26.14 -1.71 -3.67
C GLY A 445 25.78 -0.53 -2.78
N ASP A 446 25.48 0.60 -3.39
CA ASP A 446 25.11 1.81 -2.68
C ASP A 446 23.67 1.79 -2.13
N ASN A 447 22.76 1.03 -2.75
CA ASN A 447 21.33 1.10 -2.42
C ASN A 447 20.72 -0.24 -1.96
N VAL A 448 21.52 -1.24 -1.63
CA VAL A 448 20.98 -2.55 -1.23
C VAL A 448 19.97 -2.46 -0.08
N HIS A 449 20.25 -1.65 0.92
CA HIS A 449 19.37 -1.48 2.07
C HIS A 449 18.07 -0.73 1.70
N GLU A 450 18.14 0.20 0.75
CA GLU A 450 16.95 0.88 0.20
C GLU A 450 15.99 -0.10 -0.49
N TYR A 451 16.54 -1.17 -1.09
CA TYR A 451 15.73 -2.19 -1.75
C TYR A 451 15.13 -3.22 -0.79
N LEU A 452 15.69 -3.36 0.41
CA LEU A 452 15.23 -4.32 1.43
C LEU A 452 14.24 -3.70 2.42
N ALA A 453 14.47 -2.46 2.82
CA ALA A 453 13.69 -1.78 3.85
C ALA A 453 12.19 -1.70 3.56
N PRO A 454 11.71 -1.53 2.31
CA PRO A 454 10.29 -1.54 1.99
C PRO A 454 9.55 -2.82 2.39
N CYS A 455 10.24 -3.95 2.56
CA CYS A 455 9.61 -5.17 3.07
C CYS A 455 9.14 -5.04 4.53
N ILE A 456 9.71 -4.10 5.29
CA ILE A 456 9.49 -3.94 6.73
C ILE A 456 8.56 -2.77 7.06
N TYR A 457 8.88 -1.55 6.58
CA TYR A 457 8.08 -0.39 6.94
C TYR A 457 6.71 -0.36 6.23
N GLU A 458 5.77 0.39 6.78
CA GLU A 458 4.34 0.41 6.39
C GLU A 458 3.65 -0.96 6.51
N GLY A 459 4.19 -1.81 7.37
CA GLY A 459 3.71 -3.15 7.67
C GLY A 459 4.55 -4.23 7.01
N GLU A 460 5.09 -5.13 7.81
CA GLU A 460 5.83 -6.31 7.35
C GLU A 460 4.90 -7.25 6.56
N GLY A 461 5.43 -7.91 5.52
CA GLY A 461 4.63 -8.62 4.53
C GLY A 461 3.75 -9.75 5.08
N GLU A 462 4.26 -10.58 6.00
CA GLU A 462 3.48 -11.69 6.59
C GLU A 462 2.40 -11.16 7.54
N MET A 463 2.71 -10.11 8.31
CA MET A 463 1.75 -9.44 9.20
C MET A 463 0.61 -8.79 8.40
N LEU A 464 0.93 -8.12 7.29
CA LEU A 464 -0.09 -7.60 6.37
C LEU A 464 -0.89 -8.73 5.70
N GLY A 465 -0.25 -9.84 5.37
CA GLY A 465 -0.92 -11.04 4.85
C GLY A 465 -1.95 -11.60 5.83
N MET A 466 -1.66 -11.57 7.13
CA MET A 466 -2.62 -11.94 8.17
C MET A 466 -3.78 -10.94 8.27
N ALA A 467 -3.50 -9.63 8.20
CA ALA A 467 -4.52 -8.59 8.18
C ALA A 467 -5.46 -8.74 6.97
N PHE A 468 -4.89 -9.00 5.78
CA PHE A 468 -5.64 -9.32 4.57
C PHE A 468 -6.60 -10.49 4.75
N LEU A 469 -6.12 -11.63 5.28
CA LEU A 469 -6.99 -12.78 5.50
C LEU A 469 -8.04 -12.50 6.59
N LYS A 470 -7.69 -11.77 7.64
CA LYS A 470 -8.64 -11.33 8.68
C LYS A 470 -9.81 -10.57 8.05
N SER A 471 -9.52 -9.61 7.16
CA SER A 471 -10.55 -8.83 6.45
C SER A 471 -11.44 -9.72 5.58
N LEU A 472 -10.90 -10.77 4.97
CA LEU A 472 -11.70 -11.74 4.20
C LEU A 472 -12.60 -12.63 5.07
N VAL A 473 -12.14 -13.06 6.25
CA VAL A 473 -12.91 -14.00 7.10
C VAL A 473 -13.96 -13.30 7.95
N LYS A 474 -13.84 -12.00 8.19
CA LYS A 474 -14.62 -11.22 9.16
C LYS A 474 -16.13 -11.31 8.94
N ASP A 475 -16.61 -10.98 7.75
CA ASP A 475 -18.05 -11.00 7.44
C ASP A 475 -18.63 -12.42 7.56
N HIS A 476 -17.92 -13.41 6.99
CA HIS A 476 -18.31 -14.81 7.10
C HIS A 476 -18.29 -15.33 8.54
N GLY A 477 -17.29 -14.91 9.31
CA GLY A 477 -17.14 -15.23 10.73
C GLY A 477 -18.29 -14.67 11.57
N ARG A 478 -18.59 -13.38 11.42
CA ARG A 478 -19.71 -12.72 12.11
C ARG A 478 -21.05 -13.35 11.77
N ARG A 479 -21.24 -13.69 10.50
CA ARG A 479 -22.52 -14.22 10.04
C ARG A 479 -22.81 -15.64 10.52
N PHE A 480 -21.80 -16.52 10.58
CA PHE A 480 -22.01 -17.94 10.82
C PHE A 480 -21.29 -18.48 12.06
N PHE A 481 -20.04 -18.09 12.28
CA PHE A 481 -19.22 -18.68 13.34
C PHE A 481 -19.45 -18.04 14.71
N GLU A 482 -19.61 -16.73 14.75
CA GLU A 482 -19.86 -16.00 16.00
C GLU A 482 -21.17 -16.42 16.67
N PRO A 483 -22.35 -16.50 15.99
CA PRO A 483 -23.56 -16.98 16.61
C PRO A 483 -23.44 -18.41 17.15
N ILE A 484 -22.77 -19.29 16.40
CA ILE A 484 -22.50 -20.66 16.86
C ILE A 484 -21.62 -20.67 18.10
N GLY A 485 -20.56 -19.83 18.12
CA GLY A 485 -19.65 -19.71 19.25
C GLY A 485 -20.31 -19.16 20.50
N ARG A 486 -21.11 -18.10 20.39
CA ARG A 486 -21.92 -17.54 21.48
C ARG A 486 -22.87 -18.57 22.07
N ARG A 487 -23.64 -19.26 21.22
CA ARG A 487 -24.57 -20.28 21.66
C ARG A 487 -23.87 -21.48 22.30
N ALA A 488 -22.72 -21.91 21.76
CA ALA A 488 -21.94 -22.98 22.35
C ALA A 488 -21.43 -22.60 23.76
N SER A 489 -20.99 -21.35 23.95
CA SER A 489 -20.57 -20.81 25.24
C SER A 489 -21.72 -20.79 26.25
N GLU A 490 -22.91 -20.32 25.86
CA GLU A 490 -24.13 -20.34 26.70
C GLU A 490 -24.49 -21.74 27.16
N LEU A 491 -24.28 -22.74 26.29
CA LEU A 491 -24.54 -24.15 26.58
C LEU A 491 -23.39 -24.85 27.33
N GLY A 492 -22.31 -24.13 27.67
CA GLY A 492 -21.11 -24.68 28.32
C GLY A 492 -20.30 -25.65 27.44
N LEU A 493 -20.48 -25.61 26.11
CA LEU A 493 -19.83 -26.53 25.18
C LEU A 493 -18.45 -26.04 24.79
N LYS A 494 -17.40 -26.54 25.43
CA LYS A 494 -16.01 -26.20 25.11
C LYS A 494 -15.54 -26.66 23.71
N ARG A 495 -16.11 -27.74 23.19
CA ARG A 495 -15.82 -28.31 21.85
C ARG A 495 -17.11 -28.86 21.22
N PRO A 496 -17.90 -28.00 20.57
CA PRO A 496 -19.09 -28.44 19.89
C PRO A 496 -18.74 -29.43 18.76
N SER A 497 -19.45 -30.54 18.69
CA SER A 497 -19.28 -31.54 17.63
C SER A 497 -20.62 -31.70 16.90
N PRO A 498 -20.68 -31.54 15.58
CA PRO A 498 -21.89 -31.75 14.79
C PRO A 498 -22.32 -33.23 14.77
N LEU A 499 -21.43 -34.16 15.10
CA LEU A 499 -21.72 -35.60 15.20
C LEU A 499 -22.40 -35.99 16.51
N ASN A 500 -22.39 -35.10 17.52
CA ASN A 500 -23.11 -35.34 18.77
C ASN A 500 -24.56 -34.82 18.64
N PRO A 501 -25.57 -35.67 18.72
CA PRO A 501 -26.98 -35.28 18.54
C PRO A 501 -27.45 -34.20 19.53
N VAL A 502 -26.96 -34.21 20.77
CA VAL A 502 -27.28 -33.22 21.79
C VAL A 502 -26.70 -31.84 21.42
N HIS A 503 -25.44 -31.82 20.98
CA HIS A 503 -24.81 -30.58 20.51
C HIS A 503 -25.51 -30.05 19.24
N ALA A 504 -25.78 -30.94 18.28
CA ALA A 504 -26.46 -30.59 17.04
C ALA A 504 -27.87 -30.02 17.30
N TRP A 505 -28.61 -30.62 18.24
CA TRP A 505 -29.94 -30.12 18.63
C TRP A 505 -29.87 -28.77 19.36
N GLY A 506 -28.93 -28.61 20.28
CA GLY A 506 -28.72 -27.35 21.02
C GLY A 506 -28.30 -26.17 20.12
N LEU A 507 -27.55 -26.44 19.05
CA LEU A 507 -27.05 -25.46 18.10
C LEU A 507 -27.82 -25.40 16.77
N ARG A 508 -28.96 -26.09 16.64
CA ARG A 508 -29.66 -26.26 15.36
C ARG A 508 -30.07 -24.95 14.69
N ARG A 509 -30.42 -23.93 15.48
CA ARG A 509 -30.86 -22.63 14.95
C ARG A 509 -29.71 -21.88 14.27
N GLU A 510 -28.53 -21.94 14.85
CA GLU A 510 -27.32 -21.26 14.40
C GLU A 510 -26.59 -22.04 13.29
N ILE A 511 -26.62 -23.39 13.35
CA ILE A 511 -26.01 -24.26 12.34
C ILE A 511 -26.82 -24.33 11.04
N THR A 512 -28.16 -24.24 11.11
CA THR A 512 -28.99 -24.38 9.91
C THR A 512 -28.70 -23.36 8.81
N PRO A 513 -28.59 -22.04 9.08
CA PRO A 513 -28.23 -21.06 8.06
C PRO A 513 -26.85 -21.34 7.43
N TYR A 514 -25.89 -21.77 8.24
CA TYR A 514 -24.57 -22.18 7.78
C TYR A 514 -24.64 -23.43 6.88
N GLY A 515 -25.37 -24.45 7.30
CA GLY A 515 -25.60 -25.69 6.51
C GLY A 515 -26.23 -25.41 5.14
N ILE A 516 -27.25 -24.55 5.10
CA ILE A 516 -27.88 -24.10 3.85
C ILE A 516 -26.88 -23.37 2.96
N TRP A 517 -26.10 -22.45 3.54
CA TRP A 517 -25.05 -21.74 2.79
C TRP A 517 -24.03 -22.74 2.21
N LYS A 518 -23.53 -23.68 3.03
CA LYS A 518 -22.55 -24.69 2.61
C LYS A 518 -23.08 -25.56 1.46
N LEU A 519 -24.30 -26.03 1.60
CA LEU A 519 -24.99 -26.85 0.57
C LEU A 519 -25.13 -26.05 -0.73
N LYS A 520 -25.56 -24.78 -0.66
CA LYS A 520 -25.61 -23.89 -1.82
C LYS A 520 -24.27 -23.74 -2.52
N GLN A 521 -23.16 -23.61 -1.76
CA GLN A 521 -21.82 -23.51 -2.35
C GLN A 521 -21.38 -24.81 -3.04
N LEU A 522 -21.75 -25.97 -2.50
CA LEU A 522 -21.43 -27.28 -3.09
C LEU A 522 -22.26 -27.58 -4.34
N LEU A 523 -23.53 -27.14 -4.34
CA LEU A 523 -24.49 -27.39 -5.44
C LEU A 523 -24.44 -26.28 -6.52
N ALA A 524 -24.06 -25.06 -6.16
CA ALA A 524 -23.96 -23.97 -7.10
C ALA A 524 -22.80 -24.23 -8.05
N GLY A 525 -23.11 -24.65 -9.26
CA GLY A 525 -22.15 -24.69 -10.35
C GLY A 525 -21.47 -23.31 -10.49
N TRP A 526 -20.18 -23.32 -10.71
CA TRP A 526 -19.38 -22.11 -10.81
C TRP A 526 -19.75 -21.34 -12.07
N ARG A 527 -20.40 -20.20 -11.91
CA ARG A 527 -20.70 -19.30 -13.01
C ARG A 527 -19.42 -18.56 -13.37
N ARG A 528 -18.67 -19.10 -14.35
CA ARG A 528 -17.49 -18.44 -14.87
C ARG A 528 -17.90 -17.18 -15.62
N PRO A 529 -17.28 -16.03 -15.30
CA PRO A 529 -17.52 -14.82 -16.08
C PRO A 529 -16.97 -14.99 -17.50
N ARG A 530 -17.55 -14.27 -18.45
CA ARG A 530 -16.92 -14.07 -19.76
C ARG A 530 -15.79 -13.09 -19.58
N LEU A 531 -14.56 -13.54 -19.82
CA LEU A 531 -13.37 -12.70 -19.89
C LEU A 531 -13.02 -12.50 -21.37
N GLU A 532 -13.18 -11.28 -21.85
CA GLU A 532 -12.90 -10.92 -23.24
C GLU A 532 -11.46 -10.44 -23.39
N LEU A 533 -10.49 -11.37 -23.33
CA LEU A 533 -9.08 -11.07 -23.58
C LEU A 533 -8.70 -11.47 -25.01
N LYS A 534 -7.92 -10.60 -25.66
CA LYS A 534 -7.38 -10.81 -27.02
C LYS A 534 -6.30 -11.89 -27.03
N CYS A 535 -5.45 -11.93 -26.01
CA CYS A 535 -4.37 -12.90 -25.88
C CYS A 535 -4.86 -14.20 -25.22
N ARG A 536 -4.88 -15.31 -25.97
CA ARG A 536 -5.32 -16.64 -25.45
C ARG A 536 -4.51 -17.12 -24.24
N ARG A 537 -3.21 -16.79 -24.17
CA ARG A 537 -2.35 -17.19 -23.04
C ARG A 537 -2.78 -16.46 -21.77
N LEU A 538 -3.01 -15.13 -21.86
CA LEU A 538 -3.51 -14.32 -20.75
C LEU A 538 -4.93 -14.74 -20.35
N ALA A 539 -5.81 -15.03 -21.29
CA ALA A 539 -7.15 -15.55 -21.00
C ALA A 539 -7.12 -16.86 -20.20
N SER A 540 -6.17 -17.76 -20.50
CA SER A 540 -5.99 -19.01 -19.72
C SER A 540 -5.53 -18.75 -18.29
N LEU A 541 -4.64 -17.78 -18.09
CA LEU A 541 -4.14 -17.40 -16.76
C LEU A 541 -5.24 -16.68 -15.95
N ALA A 542 -5.93 -15.72 -16.55
CA ALA A 542 -7.04 -15.02 -15.91
C ALA A 542 -8.15 -15.97 -15.48
N LYS A 543 -8.52 -16.94 -16.35
CA LYS A 543 -9.49 -17.97 -16.01
C LYS A 543 -9.03 -18.85 -14.84
N PHE A 544 -7.75 -19.24 -14.80
CA PHE A 544 -7.18 -20.00 -13.70
C PHE A 544 -7.27 -19.21 -12.38
N ALA A 545 -6.95 -17.91 -12.41
CA ALA A 545 -7.02 -17.03 -11.26
C ALA A 545 -8.47 -16.86 -10.76
N VAL A 546 -9.43 -16.62 -11.64
CA VAL A 546 -10.86 -16.52 -11.31
C VAL A 546 -11.37 -17.82 -10.67
N ASP A 547 -11.06 -18.97 -11.28
CA ASP A 547 -11.45 -20.28 -10.73
C ASP A 547 -10.83 -20.49 -9.33
N GLY A 548 -9.61 -20.03 -9.11
CA GLY A 548 -8.92 -20.09 -7.82
C GLY A 548 -9.57 -19.20 -6.78
N LEU A 549 -9.82 -17.92 -7.09
CA LEU A 549 -10.47 -16.97 -6.19
C LEU A 549 -11.85 -17.45 -5.74
N GLN A 550 -12.63 -17.99 -6.65
CA GLN A 550 -13.94 -18.56 -6.30
C GLN A 550 -13.84 -19.82 -5.42
N ARG A 551 -12.76 -20.61 -5.52
CA ARG A 551 -12.50 -21.76 -4.63
C ARG A 551 -12.05 -21.31 -3.25
N SER A 552 -11.36 -20.20 -3.15
CA SER A 552 -10.80 -19.71 -1.89
C SER A 552 -11.83 -19.58 -0.78
N ARG A 553 -13.11 -19.29 -1.08
CA ARG A 553 -14.20 -19.28 -0.08
C ARG A 553 -14.36 -20.61 0.66
N LEU A 554 -14.20 -21.76 -0.04
CA LEU A 554 -14.28 -23.08 0.59
C LEU A 554 -13.01 -23.42 1.35
N GLU A 555 -11.86 -22.93 0.90
CA GLU A 555 -10.57 -23.10 1.60
C GLU A 555 -10.57 -22.28 2.89
N ILE A 556 -11.03 -21.02 2.85
CA ILE A 556 -11.20 -20.15 4.02
C ILE A 556 -12.16 -20.80 5.02
N ASP A 557 -13.34 -21.20 4.56
CA ASP A 557 -14.36 -21.87 5.40
C ASP A 557 -13.81 -23.16 6.04
N SER A 558 -13.06 -23.96 5.28
CA SER A 558 -12.40 -25.17 5.79
C SER A 558 -11.34 -24.86 6.85
N LEU A 559 -10.57 -23.79 6.66
CA LEU A 559 -9.58 -23.32 7.64
C LEU A 559 -10.27 -22.88 8.94
N MET A 560 -11.37 -22.12 8.83
CA MET A 560 -12.15 -21.67 9.99
C MET A 560 -12.77 -22.85 10.75
N ILE A 561 -13.36 -23.84 10.06
CA ILE A 561 -13.89 -25.06 10.70
C ILE A 561 -12.79 -25.83 11.42
N ARG A 562 -11.64 -26.01 10.78
CA ARG A 562 -10.52 -26.81 11.33
C ARG A 562 -9.96 -26.21 12.60
N HIS A 563 -9.81 -24.89 12.64
CA HIS A 563 -9.13 -24.20 13.73
C HIS A 563 -10.09 -23.50 14.69
N GLN A 564 -11.31 -23.18 14.27
CA GLN A 564 -12.32 -22.51 15.10
C GLN A 564 -11.74 -21.29 15.84
N LEU A 565 -11.99 -21.14 17.13
CA LEU A 565 -11.49 -20.05 17.98
C LEU A 565 -9.96 -20.02 18.14
N LYS A 566 -9.23 -21.06 17.68
CA LYS A 566 -7.77 -21.09 17.68
C LYS A 566 -7.14 -20.60 16.37
N LEU A 567 -7.96 -20.09 15.45
CA LEU A 567 -7.48 -19.59 14.18
C LEU A 567 -6.42 -18.46 14.33
N PRO A 568 -6.57 -17.49 15.26
CA PRO A 568 -5.56 -16.46 15.47
C PRO A 568 -4.16 -17.01 15.83
N ASP A 569 -4.09 -18.18 16.47
CA ASP A 569 -2.82 -18.85 16.82
C ASP A 569 -2.23 -19.65 15.64
N ARG A 570 -2.88 -19.69 14.49
CA ARG A 570 -2.48 -20.45 13.29
C ARG A 570 -1.92 -19.56 12.19
N GLN A 571 -1.03 -18.66 12.57
CA GLN A 571 -0.48 -17.61 11.72
C GLN A 571 0.13 -18.14 10.42
N VAL A 572 0.92 -19.22 10.45
CA VAL A 572 1.53 -19.82 9.24
C VAL A 572 0.47 -20.28 8.24
N SER A 573 -0.59 -20.97 8.71
CA SER A 573 -1.67 -21.41 7.81
C SER A 573 -2.48 -20.24 7.24
N MET A 574 -2.63 -19.16 8.03
CA MET A 574 -3.27 -17.92 7.59
C MET A 574 -2.42 -17.21 6.54
N ALA A 575 -1.11 -17.05 6.78
CA ALA A 575 -0.18 -16.40 5.86
C ALA A 575 -0.10 -17.16 4.53
N GLU A 576 -0.03 -18.50 4.55
CA GLU A 576 0.02 -19.32 3.33
C GLU A 576 -1.26 -19.18 2.49
N LEU A 577 -2.44 -19.27 3.10
CA LEU A 577 -3.71 -19.10 2.37
C LEU A 577 -3.85 -17.67 1.84
N SER A 578 -3.45 -16.68 2.64
CA SER A 578 -3.40 -15.27 2.22
C SER A 578 -2.55 -15.10 0.98
N GLN A 579 -1.31 -15.59 0.98
CA GLN A 579 -0.38 -15.49 -0.15
C GLN A 579 -0.95 -16.13 -1.43
N ARG A 580 -1.61 -17.28 -1.29
CA ARG A 580 -2.23 -17.97 -2.43
C ARG A 580 -3.36 -17.15 -3.05
N ILE A 581 -4.18 -16.48 -2.24
CA ILE A 581 -5.25 -15.62 -2.72
C ILE A 581 -4.66 -14.36 -3.39
N GLN A 582 -3.66 -13.76 -2.78
CA GLN A 582 -2.96 -12.59 -3.32
C GLN A 582 -2.33 -12.91 -4.68
N ASP A 583 -1.63 -14.05 -4.83
CA ASP A 583 -1.04 -14.49 -6.09
C ASP A 583 -2.08 -14.61 -7.22
N GLN A 584 -3.29 -15.07 -6.88
CA GLN A 584 -4.39 -15.18 -7.85
C GLN A 584 -4.90 -13.79 -8.26
N VAL A 585 -5.00 -12.84 -7.32
CA VAL A 585 -5.40 -11.47 -7.63
C VAL A 585 -4.36 -10.81 -8.53
N VAL A 586 -3.07 -10.87 -8.17
CA VAL A 586 -1.99 -10.30 -8.98
C VAL A 586 -1.97 -10.89 -10.38
N MET A 587 -2.12 -12.22 -10.50
CA MET A 587 -2.20 -12.90 -11.80
C MET A 587 -3.35 -12.38 -12.66
N LEU A 588 -4.53 -12.19 -12.08
CA LEU A 588 -5.71 -11.71 -12.78
C LEU A 588 -5.52 -10.27 -13.25
N ILE A 589 -5.14 -9.38 -12.34
CA ILE A 589 -4.94 -7.95 -12.64
C ILE A 589 -3.88 -7.77 -13.72
N THR A 590 -2.74 -8.44 -13.57
CA THR A 590 -1.65 -8.36 -14.56
C THR A 590 -2.08 -8.86 -15.93
N ALA A 591 -2.88 -9.94 -15.99
CA ALA A 591 -3.37 -10.48 -17.26
C ALA A 591 -4.35 -9.52 -17.96
N LEU A 592 -5.28 -8.90 -17.20
CA LEU A 592 -6.24 -7.95 -17.74
C LEU A 592 -5.55 -6.66 -18.20
N TRP A 593 -4.66 -6.12 -17.39
CA TRP A 593 -3.93 -4.89 -17.67
C TRP A 593 -3.03 -5.04 -18.91
N ALA A 594 -2.23 -6.10 -18.98
CA ALA A 594 -1.32 -6.34 -20.09
C ALA A 594 -2.05 -6.64 -21.42
N ASP A 595 -3.23 -7.24 -21.36
CA ASP A 595 -4.04 -7.46 -22.59
C ASP A 595 -4.56 -6.14 -23.16
N SER A 596 -4.94 -5.19 -22.30
CA SER A 596 -5.39 -3.84 -22.71
C SER A 596 -4.25 -2.96 -23.20
N HIS A 597 -3.06 -3.07 -22.61
CA HIS A 597 -1.88 -2.26 -22.94
C HIS A 597 -1.43 -2.37 -24.40
N GLY A 598 -1.61 -3.51 -25.04
CA GLY A 598 -1.38 -3.68 -26.46
C GLY A 598 0.04 -4.07 -26.88
N ASP A 599 1.09 -3.75 -26.12
CA ASP A 599 2.47 -4.08 -26.43
C ASP A 599 2.74 -5.59 -26.30
N PRO A 600 3.40 -6.24 -27.30
CA PRO A 600 3.68 -7.67 -27.27
C PRO A 600 4.61 -8.11 -26.14
N LEU A 601 5.64 -7.30 -25.81
CA LEU A 601 6.61 -7.65 -24.75
C LEU A 601 5.98 -7.50 -23.37
N VAL A 602 5.09 -6.52 -23.17
CA VAL A 602 4.29 -6.38 -21.95
C VAL A 602 3.38 -7.59 -21.76
N ARG A 603 2.71 -8.06 -22.83
CA ARG A 603 1.91 -9.29 -22.77
C ARG A 603 2.74 -10.53 -22.44
N ASP A 604 3.92 -10.66 -23.04
CA ASP A 604 4.81 -11.79 -22.77
C ASP A 604 5.36 -11.74 -21.34
N ALA A 605 5.66 -10.55 -20.81
CA ALA A 605 6.05 -10.33 -19.42
C ALA A 605 4.94 -10.77 -18.45
N ALA A 606 3.69 -10.39 -18.72
CA ALA A 606 2.55 -10.85 -17.92
C ALA A 606 2.36 -12.38 -17.99
N VAL A 607 2.61 -13.00 -19.14
CA VAL A 607 2.58 -14.47 -19.28
C VAL A 607 3.69 -15.13 -18.44
N VAL A 608 4.89 -14.56 -18.40
CA VAL A 608 6.00 -15.05 -17.57
C VAL A 608 5.60 -15.01 -16.10
N LEU A 609 5.11 -13.85 -15.61
CA LEU A 609 4.65 -13.69 -14.22
C LEU A 609 3.52 -14.67 -13.87
N GLY A 610 2.49 -14.74 -14.72
CA GLY A 610 1.35 -15.63 -14.49
C GLY A 610 1.72 -17.12 -14.47
N ASN A 611 2.69 -17.55 -15.29
CA ASN A 611 3.19 -18.93 -15.27
C ASN A 611 3.95 -19.23 -13.97
N ASP A 612 4.71 -18.29 -13.44
CA ASP A 612 5.41 -18.45 -12.16
C ASP A 612 4.42 -18.58 -11.00
N PHE A 613 3.37 -17.75 -10.95
CA PHE A 613 2.29 -17.90 -9.97
C PHE A 613 1.56 -19.23 -10.12
N ARG A 614 1.18 -19.59 -11.34
CA ARG A 614 0.51 -20.87 -11.59
C ARG A 614 1.35 -22.07 -11.14
N ARG A 615 2.66 -22.02 -11.34
CA ARG A 615 3.59 -23.05 -10.86
C ARG A 615 3.61 -23.09 -9.33
N ARG A 616 3.75 -21.95 -8.67
CA ARG A 616 3.76 -21.85 -7.20
C ARG A 616 2.44 -22.37 -6.60
N LEU A 617 1.30 -21.95 -7.17
CA LEU A 617 -0.02 -22.37 -6.71
C LEU A 617 -0.33 -23.85 -6.93
N THR A 618 0.26 -24.49 -7.93
CA THR A 618 0.01 -25.91 -8.27
C THR A 618 1.11 -26.87 -7.84
N GLY A 619 2.26 -26.39 -7.37
CA GLY A 619 3.43 -27.20 -7.01
C GLY A 619 4.09 -27.91 -8.20
N ARG A 620 3.71 -27.59 -9.44
CA ARG A 620 4.25 -28.25 -10.63
C ARG A 620 5.66 -27.79 -10.98
N ARG A 621 6.40 -28.65 -11.68
CA ARG A 621 7.74 -28.32 -12.17
C ARG A 621 7.66 -27.33 -13.33
N VAL A 622 8.73 -26.53 -13.52
CA VAL A 622 8.89 -25.67 -14.70
C VAL A 622 8.92 -26.51 -15.98
N THR A 623 8.24 -26.04 -17.01
CA THR A 623 8.24 -26.71 -18.33
C THR A 623 9.23 -26.05 -19.27
N GLY A 624 9.75 -26.80 -20.26
CA GLY A 624 10.63 -26.24 -21.30
C GLY A 624 9.98 -25.10 -22.10
N HIS A 625 8.65 -25.09 -22.19
CA HIS A 625 7.93 -23.97 -22.83
C HIS A 625 8.02 -22.70 -22.00
N GLU A 626 7.83 -22.77 -20.69
CA GLU A 626 7.94 -21.63 -19.77
C GLU A 626 9.36 -21.07 -19.72
N VAL A 627 10.38 -21.94 -19.69
CA VAL A 627 11.78 -21.54 -19.80
C VAL A 627 12.01 -20.73 -21.09
N ARG A 628 11.58 -21.28 -22.24
CA ARG A 628 11.72 -20.60 -23.52
C ARG A 628 10.93 -19.28 -23.59
N THR A 629 9.77 -19.18 -22.95
CA THR A 629 9.00 -17.93 -22.92
C THR A 629 9.77 -16.84 -22.18
N ALA A 630 10.33 -17.15 -21.00
CA ALA A 630 11.10 -16.20 -20.20
C ALA A 630 12.41 -15.77 -20.91
N THR A 631 13.15 -16.72 -21.51
CA THR A 631 14.41 -16.43 -22.21
C THR A 631 14.20 -15.66 -23.51
N LYS A 632 13.18 -15.99 -24.31
CA LYS A 632 12.82 -15.23 -25.51
C LYS A 632 12.40 -13.80 -25.18
N LEU A 633 11.63 -13.61 -24.11
CA LEU A 633 11.27 -12.27 -23.64
C LEU A 633 12.53 -11.45 -23.31
N GLY A 634 13.45 -12.01 -22.53
CA GLY A 634 14.68 -11.32 -22.15
C GLY A 634 15.59 -11.03 -23.35
N ALA A 635 15.69 -11.95 -24.32
CA ALA A 635 16.41 -11.73 -25.56
C ALA A 635 15.78 -10.60 -26.39
N ALA A 636 14.46 -10.60 -26.55
CA ALA A 636 13.73 -9.58 -27.29
C ALA A 636 13.85 -8.19 -26.65
N ILE A 637 13.84 -8.11 -25.31
CA ILE A 637 14.06 -6.86 -24.57
C ILE A 637 15.50 -6.35 -24.78
N ALA A 638 16.49 -7.24 -24.72
CA ALA A 638 17.88 -6.86 -24.96
C ALA A 638 18.12 -6.35 -26.40
N GLU A 639 17.42 -6.91 -27.39
CA GLU A 639 17.54 -6.54 -28.80
C GLU A 639 16.74 -5.29 -29.18
N ASN A 640 15.49 -5.18 -28.69
CA ASN A 640 14.54 -4.17 -29.16
C ASN A 640 14.18 -3.10 -28.11
N GLY A 641 14.72 -3.20 -26.90
CA GLY A 641 14.30 -2.37 -25.77
C GLY A 641 12.96 -2.84 -25.16
N PHE A 642 12.48 -2.09 -24.18
CA PHE A 642 11.22 -2.35 -23.49
C PHE A 642 10.49 -1.03 -23.24
N VAL A 643 9.27 -0.92 -23.74
CA VAL A 643 8.49 0.34 -23.72
C VAL A 643 8.34 0.93 -22.31
N LEU A 644 8.23 0.09 -21.28
CA LEU A 644 8.11 0.56 -19.89
C LEU A 644 9.43 1.13 -19.30
N LEU A 645 10.54 1.11 -20.03
CA LEU A 645 11.79 1.78 -19.65
C LEU A 645 11.91 3.19 -20.22
N GLU A 646 10.92 3.66 -20.98
CA GLU A 646 10.96 5.02 -21.54
C GLU A 646 11.13 6.06 -20.42
N GLY A 647 12.07 6.98 -20.59
CA GLY A 647 12.43 7.99 -19.59
C GLY A 647 13.33 7.49 -18.46
N SER A 648 13.65 6.19 -18.39
CA SER A 648 14.61 5.65 -17.42
C SER A 648 16.05 5.79 -17.96
N VAL A 649 16.89 6.50 -17.22
CA VAL A 649 18.29 6.67 -17.59
C VAL A 649 19.12 5.68 -16.76
N PRO A 650 19.87 4.76 -17.38
CA PRO A 650 20.78 3.88 -16.66
C PRO A 650 21.90 4.71 -16.05
N ASP A 651 22.36 4.31 -14.87
CA ASP A 651 23.61 4.85 -14.32
C ASP A 651 24.79 4.48 -15.24
N ASP A 652 25.81 5.33 -15.27
CA ASP A 652 27.03 5.05 -16.04
C ASP A 652 27.62 3.70 -15.65
N ILE A 653 28.15 2.98 -16.63
CA ILE A 653 28.90 1.76 -16.36
C ILE A 653 30.17 2.16 -15.62
N LEU A 654 30.16 1.98 -14.30
CA LEU A 654 31.35 2.14 -13.47
C LEU A 654 32.40 1.11 -13.92
N MET A 655 33.63 1.51 -14.07
CA MET A 655 34.72 0.75 -14.67
C MET A 655 34.46 0.42 -16.16
N ARG A 656 34.77 1.35 -17.00
CA ARG A 656 35.20 1.00 -18.35
C ARG A 656 36.56 0.30 -18.21
N TYR A 657 36.62 -0.96 -18.56
CA TYR A 657 37.89 -1.62 -18.84
C TYR A 657 38.33 -1.12 -20.22
N ASP A 658 38.83 0.12 -20.27
CA ASP A 658 39.46 0.62 -21.49
C ASP A 658 40.78 -0.11 -21.63
N ASP A 659 41.08 -0.63 -22.80
CA ASP A 659 42.29 -1.38 -23.13
C ASP A 659 43.57 -0.54 -22.96
N ASP A 660 43.47 0.74 -22.68
CA ASP A 660 44.57 1.68 -22.51
C ASP A 660 45.13 1.80 -21.07
N GLY A 661 44.64 1.01 -20.13
CA GLY A 661 45.17 0.94 -18.78
C GLY A 661 45.11 2.23 -17.95
N SER A 662 44.34 3.24 -18.39
CA SER A 662 44.21 4.54 -17.72
C SER A 662 43.16 4.58 -16.60
N GLY A 663 42.48 3.48 -16.32
CA GLY A 663 41.41 3.37 -15.31
C GLY A 663 41.95 3.21 -13.89
N SER A 664 42.51 4.23 -13.29
CA SER A 664 42.65 4.29 -11.83
C SER A 664 41.27 4.54 -11.23
N PRO A 665 40.80 3.75 -10.25
CA PRO A 665 39.56 4.04 -9.56
C PRO A 665 39.69 5.40 -8.86
N GLN A 666 38.90 6.37 -9.26
CA GLN A 666 38.73 7.57 -8.44
C GLN A 666 37.94 7.13 -7.19
N VAL A 667 38.69 6.91 -6.11
CA VAL A 667 38.15 6.79 -4.77
C VAL A 667 37.81 8.22 -4.34
N SER A 668 36.54 8.57 -4.40
CA SER A 668 36.01 9.78 -3.78
C SER A 668 35.08 9.39 -2.64
#